data_44082ab5758f3b6f2efb1a488f6b8229
#
_entry.id   44082ab5758f3b6f2efb1a488f6b8229
#
_cell.length_a   1.000
_cell.length_b   1.000
_cell.length_c   1.000
_cell.angle_alpha   90.00
_cell.angle_beta   90.00
_cell.angle_gamma   90.00
#
_symmetry.space_group_name_H-M   'P 1'
#
loop_
_entity.id
_entity.type
_entity.pdbx_description
1 polymer ?
#
loop_
_entity_poly.entity_id
_entity_poly.type
_entity_poly.pdbx_seq_one_letter_code
_entity_poly.pdbx_strand_id
1 'polypeptide(L)'
;MTALWLIVLCGALSIVYAIWATQSVLKSDSGNPRMQEIAAAVREGAQAYLRRQYLTIGVVGILIFALLWYFLGALVAVGYAIGAVLSGAAGFIGMNVSVRANVRTAQAATTSLAGGLELAFKAGAITGLLVAGLALLGVTLYFGFLTFSRHLAPDSRTVVDALVALGFGASLISIFARLGGGIFTKGADVGGDLVGKVEAGIPEDDPRNPATIADNVGDNVGDCAGMAADLFETYAVTTVATMVLAAIFFAKTPALQNMMTLPLAIGGVCIITSIVGTFFVKLGANQSIMGALYKGLIATGVLSIVGVAGAIYWLVGFDKLAGVDFTGMALFECGLVGLAVTGLIIWITEYYTGTDFRPVKSIAAASVTGHGTNVIQGLAISMEATALPAMVIIAGILITYSLAGLFGIAIATTTMLSLAGMIVALDAFGPVTDNAGGIAEMAGLPKEVRKSTDALDAVGNTTKAVTKGYAIGSAGLGALVLFAAYNQDLKFFIGDAANHSYFQGINPDFSLNNPYVVVGLLFGGLLPYLFGAMGMTAVGRAAGAIVEEVRRQFREKPGIMQGTDKPDYGKAVDLLTKAAIKEMIIPSLLPVLSPIIVYFLIYVIAGGGAAGKSAAFSAVGAMLLGVIVTGLFVAISMTSGGGAWDNAKKYIEDGHYGGKGSDAHKSAVTGDTVGDPYKDTAGPAVNPMIKITNIVALLLLAILAHGA
;
A
#
# COMPACT_ATOMS: atom_id res chain seq x y z
N MET A 1 -3.11 6.08 -31.46
CA MET A 1 -2.39 4.79 -31.45
C MET A 1 -0.91 4.93 -31.08
N THR A 2 -0.16 5.86 -31.69
CA THR A 2 1.28 6.07 -31.38
C THR A 2 1.56 6.35 -29.91
N ALA A 3 0.73 7.18 -29.25
CA ALA A 3 0.89 7.49 -27.83
C ALA A 3 0.78 6.24 -26.93
N LEU A 4 -0.21 5.37 -27.18
CA LEU A 4 -0.37 4.13 -26.41
C LEU A 4 0.84 3.19 -26.58
N TRP A 5 1.39 3.07 -27.79
CA TRP A 5 2.57 2.24 -28.01
C TRP A 5 3.82 2.78 -27.30
N LEU A 6 4.00 4.11 -27.23
CA LEU A 6 5.08 4.71 -26.46
C LEU A 6 4.90 4.46 -24.95
N ILE A 7 3.67 4.52 -24.43
CA ILE A 7 3.38 4.20 -23.04
C ILE A 7 3.65 2.73 -22.76
N VAL A 8 3.23 1.82 -23.66
CA VAL A 8 3.55 0.38 -23.56
C VAL A 8 5.07 0.17 -23.55
N LEU A 9 5.82 0.89 -24.36
CA LEU A 9 7.29 0.83 -24.36
C LEU A 9 7.87 1.26 -23.00
N CYS A 10 7.36 2.34 -22.40
CA CYS A 10 7.78 2.77 -21.06
C CYS A 10 7.52 1.69 -20.01
N GLY A 11 6.33 1.08 -20.01
CA GLY A 11 6.01 -0.03 -19.12
C GLY A 11 6.87 -1.27 -19.38
N ALA A 12 7.14 -1.61 -20.64
CA ALA A 12 8.03 -2.72 -21.00
C ALA A 12 9.48 -2.50 -20.53
N LEU A 13 9.97 -1.26 -20.58
CA LEU A 13 11.32 -0.94 -20.08
C LEU A 13 11.46 -1.17 -18.58
N SER A 14 10.40 -0.97 -17.78
CA SER A 14 10.43 -1.32 -16.35
C SER A 14 10.57 -2.83 -16.14
N ILE A 15 9.90 -3.64 -16.95
CA ILE A 15 10.04 -5.11 -16.90
C ILE A 15 11.45 -5.56 -17.31
N VAL A 16 12.00 -4.95 -18.36
CA VAL A 16 13.40 -5.21 -18.79
C VAL A 16 14.37 -4.86 -17.66
N TYR A 17 14.19 -3.70 -17.02
CA TYR A 17 15.00 -3.33 -15.86
C TYR A 17 14.86 -4.35 -14.73
N ALA A 18 13.64 -4.76 -14.39
CA ALA A 18 13.40 -5.74 -13.34
C ALA A 18 14.08 -7.09 -13.63
N ILE A 19 14.04 -7.55 -14.87
CA ILE A 19 14.73 -8.78 -15.30
C ILE A 19 16.25 -8.63 -15.17
N TRP A 20 16.81 -7.52 -15.68
CA TRP A 20 18.24 -7.23 -15.59
C TRP A 20 18.70 -7.15 -14.12
N ALA A 21 17.97 -6.40 -13.28
CA ALA A 21 18.29 -6.24 -11.87
C ALA A 21 18.18 -7.57 -11.11
N THR A 22 17.15 -8.39 -11.40
CA THR A 22 17.00 -9.73 -10.82
C THR A 22 18.20 -10.62 -11.15
N GLN A 23 18.62 -10.64 -12.42
CA GLN A 23 19.82 -11.41 -12.80
C GLN A 23 21.08 -10.90 -12.08
N SER A 24 21.22 -9.58 -11.92
CA SER A 24 22.32 -8.97 -11.18
C SER A 24 22.33 -9.40 -9.71
N VAL A 25 21.17 -9.32 -9.03
CA VAL A 25 21.03 -9.75 -7.63
C VAL A 25 21.33 -11.24 -7.47
N LEU A 26 20.78 -12.10 -8.32
CA LEU A 26 20.93 -13.56 -8.22
C LEU A 26 22.35 -14.04 -8.51
N LYS A 27 23.15 -13.28 -9.27
CA LYS A 27 24.58 -13.57 -9.53
C LYS A 27 25.49 -13.19 -8.37
N SER A 28 25.04 -12.37 -7.43
CA SER A 28 25.82 -11.96 -6.27
C SER A 28 26.02 -13.13 -5.31
N ASP A 29 27.13 -13.09 -4.56
CA ASP A 29 27.51 -14.14 -3.61
C ASP A 29 26.43 -14.33 -2.53
N SER A 30 26.08 -15.58 -2.24
CA SER A 30 25.08 -15.97 -1.25
C SER A 30 25.65 -16.30 0.13
N GLY A 31 26.94 -16.03 0.35
CA GLY A 31 27.58 -16.19 1.64
C GLY A 31 27.94 -17.63 2.02
N ASN A 32 28.27 -17.83 3.27
CA ASN A 32 28.71 -19.10 3.82
C ASN A 32 27.56 -20.15 3.94
N PRO A 33 27.87 -21.43 4.16
CA PRO A 33 26.87 -22.50 4.25
C PRO A 33 25.81 -22.26 5.33
N ARG A 34 26.16 -21.63 6.46
CA ARG A 34 25.20 -21.34 7.54
C ARG A 34 24.20 -20.26 7.13
N MET A 35 24.66 -19.21 6.47
CA MET A 35 23.79 -18.17 5.91
C MET A 35 22.83 -18.76 4.87
N GLN A 36 23.32 -19.67 4.03
CA GLN A 36 22.49 -20.33 3.00
C GLN A 36 21.46 -21.29 3.61
N GLU A 37 21.77 -21.99 4.72
CA GLU A 37 20.81 -22.81 5.47
C GLU A 37 19.66 -21.98 6.01
N ILE A 38 19.96 -20.84 6.64
CA ILE A 38 18.95 -19.91 7.18
C ILE A 38 18.09 -19.34 6.05
N ALA A 39 18.72 -18.85 4.98
CA ALA A 39 18.01 -18.32 3.82
C ALA A 39 17.12 -19.38 3.12
N ALA A 40 17.51 -20.64 3.15
CA ALA A 40 16.71 -21.75 2.64
C ALA A 40 15.45 -21.96 3.51
N ALA A 41 15.55 -21.89 4.83
CA ALA A 41 14.42 -22.01 5.74
C ALA A 41 13.42 -20.85 5.56
N VAL A 42 13.91 -19.61 5.47
CA VAL A 42 13.08 -18.43 5.17
C VAL A 42 12.37 -18.59 3.82
N ARG A 43 13.09 -19.04 2.78
CA ARG A 43 12.50 -19.26 1.45
C ARG A 43 11.43 -20.35 1.45
N GLU A 44 11.63 -21.44 2.17
CA GLU A 44 10.65 -22.53 2.29
C GLU A 44 9.37 -22.02 2.99
N GLY A 45 9.52 -21.30 4.09
CA GLY A 45 8.40 -20.66 4.79
C GLY A 45 7.63 -19.67 3.91
N ALA A 46 8.37 -18.82 3.18
CA ALA A 46 7.78 -17.85 2.25
C ALA A 46 6.96 -18.54 1.14
N GLN A 47 7.50 -19.62 0.56
CA GLN A 47 6.77 -20.38 -0.47
C GLN A 47 5.52 -21.08 0.08
N ALA A 48 5.60 -21.63 1.29
CA ALA A 48 4.45 -22.27 1.95
C ALA A 48 3.32 -21.24 2.20
N TYR A 49 3.67 -20.05 2.71
CA TYR A 49 2.73 -18.96 2.90
C TYR A 49 2.08 -18.53 1.57
N LEU A 50 2.89 -18.18 0.56
CA LEU A 50 2.40 -17.72 -0.74
C LEU A 50 1.46 -18.75 -1.38
N ARG A 51 1.85 -20.02 -1.40
CA ARG A 51 1.01 -21.09 -1.98
C ARG A 51 -0.37 -21.13 -1.33
N ARG A 52 -0.45 -21.04 0.00
CA ARG A 52 -1.72 -21.12 0.73
C ARG A 52 -2.56 -19.86 0.54
N GLN A 53 -1.94 -18.69 0.64
CA GLN A 53 -2.63 -17.42 0.45
C GLN A 53 -3.19 -17.28 -0.96
N TYR A 54 -2.38 -17.54 -1.99
CA TYR A 54 -2.81 -17.42 -3.39
C TYR A 54 -3.87 -18.46 -3.79
N LEU A 55 -3.86 -19.65 -3.17
CA LEU A 55 -4.94 -20.62 -3.36
C LEU A 55 -6.26 -20.06 -2.80
N THR A 56 -6.25 -19.50 -1.60
CA THR A 56 -7.44 -18.90 -0.97
C THR A 56 -7.97 -17.73 -1.80
N ILE A 57 -7.08 -16.82 -2.20
CA ILE A 57 -7.42 -15.69 -3.06
C ILE A 57 -7.97 -16.18 -4.41
N GLY A 58 -7.37 -17.22 -4.99
CA GLY A 58 -7.80 -17.80 -6.26
C GLY A 58 -9.24 -18.33 -6.23
N VAL A 59 -9.62 -19.02 -5.15
CA VAL A 59 -11.01 -19.51 -4.95
C VAL A 59 -12.00 -18.34 -4.89
N VAL A 60 -11.72 -17.32 -4.07
CA VAL A 60 -12.57 -16.12 -3.95
C VAL A 60 -12.59 -15.36 -5.28
N GLY A 61 -11.44 -15.25 -5.94
CA GLY A 61 -11.29 -14.56 -7.21
C GLY A 61 -12.11 -15.18 -8.33
N ILE A 62 -12.15 -16.51 -8.44
CA ILE A 62 -12.96 -17.21 -9.44
C ILE A 62 -14.46 -17.00 -9.19
N LEU A 63 -14.90 -17.00 -7.93
CA LEU A 63 -16.28 -16.71 -7.57
C LEU A 63 -16.70 -15.31 -8.01
N ILE A 64 -15.88 -14.31 -7.70
CA ILE A 64 -16.14 -12.92 -8.10
C ILE A 64 -16.09 -12.75 -9.61
N PHE A 65 -15.15 -13.41 -10.30
CA PHE A 65 -15.08 -13.43 -11.76
C PHE A 65 -16.39 -13.93 -12.38
N ALA A 66 -16.93 -15.03 -11.87
CA ALA A 66 -18.19 -15.60 -12.35
C ALA A 66 -19.39 -14.66 -12.11
N LEU A 67 -19.43 -13.99 -10.95
CA LEU A 67 -20.46 -12.99 -10.65
C LEU A 67 -20.37 -11.79 -11.60
N LEU A 68 -19.18 -11.24 -11.83
CA LEU A 68 -19.00 -10.13 -12.76
C LEU A 68 -19.33 -10.52 -14.20
N TRP A 69 -18.98 -11.74 -14.60
CA TRP A 69 -19.37 -12.25 -15.92
C TRP A 69 -20.90 -12.32 -16.08
N TYR A 70 -21.57 -12.81 -15.06
CA TYR A 70 -23.03 -12.96 -15.09
C TYR A 70 -23.75 -11.60 -15.14
N PHE A 71 -23.33 -10.63 -14.31
CA PHE A 71 -24.02 -9.35 -14.19
C PHE A 71 -23.56 -8.29 -15.19
N LEU A 72 -22.29 -8.24 -15.55
CA LEU A 72 -21.67 -7.16 -16.35
C LEU A 72 -21.02 -7.65 -17.65
N GLY A 73 -20.98 -8.96 -17.87
CA GLY A 73 -20.47 -9.55 -19.11
C GLY A 73 -18.97 -9.86 -19.11
N ALA A 74 -18.56 -10.56 -20.18
CA ALA A 74 -17.22 -11.15 -20.28
C ALA A 74 -16.08 -10.12 -20.27
N LEU A 75 -16.23 -8.97 -20.95
CA LEU A 75 -15.16 -7.97 -21.01
C LEU A 75 -14.90 -7.34 -19.64
N VAL A 76 -15.94 -7.09 -18.85
CA VAL A 76 -15.79 -6.57 -17.48
C VAL A 76 -15.11 -7.59 -16.58
N ALA A 77 -15.54 -8.87 -16.65
CA ALA A 77 -14.90 -9.95 -15.88
C ALA A 77 -13.42 -10.16 -16.26
N VAL A 78 -13.07 -10.05 -17.55
CA VAL A 78 -11.66 -10.12 -18.00
C VAL A 78 -10.85 -8.95 -17.46
N GLY A 79 -11.41 -7.74 -17.42
CA GLY A 79 -10.74 -6.59 -16.76
C GLY A 79 -10.39 -6.90 -15.32
N TYR A 80 -11.36 -7.39 -14.55
CA TYR A 80 -11.12 -7.84 -13.17
C TYR A 80 -9.99 -8.88 -13.07
N ALA A 81 -10.00 -9.90 -13.93
CA ALA A 81 -8.97 -10.94 -13.92
C ALA A 81 -7.57 -10.37 -14.22
N ILE A 82 -7.45 -9.43 -15.18
CA ILE A 82 -6.18 -8.74 -15.48
C ILE A 82 -5.65 -8.01 -14.24
N GLY A 83 -6.49 -7.22 -13.59
CA GLY A 83 -6.10 -6.49 -12.38
C GLY A 83 -5.64 -7.41 -11.26
N ALA A 84 -6.40 -8.47 -10.98
CA ALA A 84 -6.08 -9.46 -9.95
C ALA A 84 -4.76 -10.21 -10.26
N VAL A 85 -4.60 -10.72 -11.49
CA VAL A 85 -3.41 -11.49 -11.87
C VAL A 85 -2.14 -10.63 -11.84
N LEU A 86 -2.19 -9.40 -12.36
CA LEU A 86 -1.02 -8.54 -12.42
C LEU A 86 -0.62 -8.00 -11.04
N SER A 87 -1.58 -7.66 -10.19
CA SER A 87 -1.33 -7.28 -8.80
C SER A 87 -0.70 -8.44 -8.01
N GLY A 88 -1.30 -9.64 -8.14
CA GLY A 88 -0.75 -10.85 -7.54
C GLY A 88 0.66 -11.17 -8.04
N ALA A 89 0.91 -11.03 -9.34
CA ALA A 89 2.23 -11.28 -9.94
C ALA A 89 3.30 -10.32 -9.41
N ALA A 90 2.96 -9.02 -9.26
CA ALA A 90 3.89 -8.03 -8.72
C ALA A 90 4.33 -8.40 -7.28
N GLY A 91 3.39 -8.73 -6.40
CA GLY A 91 3.68 -9.17 -5.03
C GLY A 91 4.44 -10.50 -4.98
N PHE A 92 4.01 -11.49 -5.77
CA PHE A 92 4.66 -12.80 -5.82
C PHE A 92 6.12 -12.73 -6.30
N ILE A 93 6.38 -12.03 -7.39
CA ILE A 93 7.73 -11.90 -7.96
C ILE A 93 8.60 -11.06 -7.01
N GLY A 94 8.08 -9.92 -6.52
CA GLY A 94 8.79 -9.05 -5.59
C GLY A 94 9.26 -9.81 -4.34
N MET A 95 8.36 -10.54 -3.68
CA MET A 95 8.70 -11.35 -2.51
C MET A 95 9.72 -12.45 -2.82
N ASN A 96 9.57 -13.16 -3.95
CA ASN A 96 10.52 -14.21 -4.33
C ASN A 96 11.93 -13.68 -4.60
N VAL A 97 12.06 -12.46 -5.11
CA VAL A 97 13.35 -11.80 -5.29
C VAL A 97 13.90 -11.31 -3.95
N SER A 98 13.08 -10.67 -3.13
CA SER A 98 13.44 -10.15 -1.81
C SER A 98 14.05 -11.25 -0.93
N VAL A 99 13.35 -12.37 -0.77
CA VAL A 99 13.83 -13.53 0.03
C VAL A 99 15.19 -14.06 -0.44
N ARG A 100 15.48 -13.96 -1.74
CA ARG A 100 16.79 -14.35 -2.28
C ARG A 100 17.84 -13.25 -2.15
N ALA A 101 17.42 -12.00 -2.06
CA ALA A 101 18.30 -10.86 -1.89
C ALA A 101 18.80 -10.74 -0.45
N ASN A 102 18.02 -11.13 0.55
CA ASN A 102 18.32 -10.97 1.98
C ASN A 102 19.72 -11.49 2.33
N VAL A 103 19.99 -12.77 2.03
CA VAL A 103 21.29 -13.41 2.31
C VAL A 103 22.45 -12.79 1.53
N ARG A 104 22.18 -12.34 0.30
CA ARG A 104 23.16 -11.67 -0.55
C ARG A 104 23.50 -10.27 -0.06
N THR A 105 22.51 -9.58 0.49
CA THR A 105 22.73 -8.29 1.16
C THR A 105 23.55 -8.45 2.42
N ALA A 106 23.26 -9.45 3.25
CA ALA A 106 24.09 -9.78 4.41
C ALA A 106 25.55 -10.08 3.98
N GLN A 107 25.74 -10.87 2.93
CA GLN A 107 27.06 -11.18 2.40
C GLN A 107 27.76 -9.93 1.82
N ALA A 108 27.06 -9.09 1.07
CA ALA A 108 27.63 -7.85 0.54
C ALA A 108 28.05 -6.88 1.66
N ALA A 109 27.29 -6.82 2.76
CA ALA A 109 27.61 -6.01 3.94
C ALA A 109 28.89 -6.48 4.65
N THR A 110 29.31 -7.75 4.48
CA THR A 110 30.62 -8.23 4.99
C THR A 110 31.80 -7.54 4.29
N THR A 111 31.60 -7.11 3.05
CA THR A 111 32.64 -6.45 2.24
C THR A 111 32.61 -4.94 2.40
N SER A 112 31.43 -4.33 2.33
CA SER A 112 31.26 -2.88 2.48
C SER A 112 29.81 -2.48 2.71
N LEU A 113 29.59 -1.37 3.45
CA LEU A 113 28.28 -0.76 3.60
C LEU A 113 27.66 -0.35 2.25
N ALA A 114 28.49 0.15 1.31
CA ALA A 114 28.05 0.53 -0.03
C ALA A 114 27.52 -0.66 -0.83
N GLY A 115 28.17 -1.82 -0.72
CA GLY A 115 27.73 -3.07 -1.37
C GLY A 115 26.40 -3.57 -0.81
N GLY A 116 26.22 -3.53 0.52
CA GLY A 116 24.96 -3.86 1.18
C GLY A 116 23.82 -2.93 0.73
N LEU A 117 24.04 -1.63 0.72
CA LEU A 117 23.08 -0.63 0.23
C LEU A 117 22.69 -0.86 -1.23
N GLU A 118 23.68 -1.04 -2.11
CA GLU A 118 23.43 -1.24 -3.54
C GLU A 118 22.55 -2.47 -3.80
N LEU A 119 22.83 -3.57 -3.12
CA LEU A 119 22.13 -4.83 -3.34
C LEU A 119 20.72 -4.81 -2.76
N ALA A 120 20.56 -4.29 -1.54
CA ALA A 120 19.24 -4.13 -0.91
C ALA A 120 18.35 -3.19 -1.71
N PHE A 121 18.87 -2.01 -2.12
CA PHE A 121 18.10 -1.06 -2.92
C PHE A 121 17.75 -1.63 -4.30
N LYS A 122 18.66 -2.35 -4.96
CA LYS A 122 18.40 -2.99 -6.24
C LYS A 122 17.27 -4.03 -6.12
N ALA A 123 17.22 -4.79 -5.04
CA ALA A 123 16.12 -5.73 -4.75
C ALA A 123 14.80 -5.00 -4.57
N GLY A 124 14.79 -3.89 -3.82
CA GLY A 124 13.62 -3.04 -3.67
C GLY A 124 13.15 -2.43 -5.00
N ALA A 125 14.09 -1.95 -5.83
CA ALA A 125 13.79 -1.38 -7.14
C ALA A 125 13.14 -2.38 -8.11
N ILE A 126 13.44 -3.66 -8.01
CA ILE A 126 12.77 -4.71 -8.78
C ILE A 126 11.28 -4.72 -8.44
N THR A 127 10.93 -4.76 -7.17
CA THR A 127 9.53 -4.73 -6.71
C THR A 127 8.83 -3.46 -7.16
N GLY A 128 9.45 -2.29 -6.94
CA GLY A 128 8.86 -0.99 -7.29
C GLY A 128 8.58 -0.83 -8.78
N LEU A 129 9.53 -1.19 -9.63
CA LEU A 129 9.35 -1.05 -11.07
C LEU A 129 8.43 -2.13 -11.65
N LEU A 130 8.33 -3.32 -11.05
CA LEU A 130 7.30 -4.31 -11.40
C LEU A 130 5.90 -3.79 -11.08
N VAL A 131 5.71 -3.19 -9.90
CA VAL A 131 4.41 -2.60 -9.50
C VAL A 131 3.97 -1.54 -10.50
N ALA A 132 4.78 -0.52 -10.73
CA ALA A 132 4.44 0.58 -11.63
C ALA A 132 4.28 0.10 -13.08
N GLY A 133 5.20 -0.75 -13.57
CA GLY A 133 5.20 -1.24 -14.94
C GLY A 133 4.04 -2.17 -15.25
N LEU A 134 3.75 -3.14 -14.39
CA LEU A 134 2.63 -4.07 -14.61
C LEU A 134 1.27 -3.37 -14.49
N ALA A 135 1.12 -2.41 -13.55
CA ALA A 135 -0.10 -1.63 -13.43
C ALA A 135 -0.33 -0.77 -14.67
N LEU A 136 0.70 -0.04 -15.13
CA LEU A 136 0.61 0.76 -16.35
C LEU A 136 0.31 -0.10 -17.59
N LEU A 137 1.03 -1.21 -17.76
CA LEU A 137 0.82 -2.14 -18.88
C LEU A 137 -0.57 -2.75 -18.85
N GLY A 138 -1.05 -3.18 -17.68
CA GLY A 138 -2.38 -3.76 -17.52
C GLY A 138 -3.48 -2.81 -17.99
N VAL A 139 -3.48 -1.58 -17.49
CA VAL A 139 -4.48 -0.58 -17.86
C VAL A 139 -4.32 -0.17 -19.33
N THR A 140 -3.09 0.10 -19.78
CA THR A 140 -2.85 0.60 -21.16
C THR A 140 -3.17 -0.44 -22.22
N LEU A 141 -2.72 -1.68 -22.05
CA LEU A 141 -2.96 -2.75 -23.01
C LEU A 141 -4.45 -3.12 -23.05
N TYR A 142 -5.11 -3.13 -21.89
CA TYR A 142 -6.53 -3.47 -21.85
C TYR A 142 -7.38 -2.35 -22.44
N PHE A 143 -7.11 -1.09 -22.13
CA PHE A 143 -7.74 0.06 -22.77
C PHE A 143 -7.52 0.06 -24.29
N GLY A 144 -6.30 -0.19 -24.75
CA GLY A 144 -5.97 -0.32 -26.17
C GLY A 144 -6.70 -1.48 -26.84
N PHE A 145 -6.80 -2.63 -26.19
CA PHE A 145 -7.57 -3.77 -26.70
C PHE A 145 -9.06 -3.42 -26.87
N LEU A 146 -9.68 -2.81 -25.87
CA LEU A 146 -11.10 -2.43 -25.92
C LEU A 146 -11.37 -1.40 -27.01
N THR A 147 -10.54 -0.38 -27.14
CA THR A 147 -10.77 0.74 -28.05
C THR A 147 -10.34 0.45 -29.50
N PHE A 148 -9.18 -0.19 -29.72
CA PHE A 148 -8.64 -0.41 -31.07
C PHE A 148 -8.94 -1.79 -31.63
N SER A 149 -8.94 -2.85 -30.83
CA SER A 149 -9.21 -4.21 -31.33
C SER A 149 -10.70 -4.55 -31.31
N ARG A 150 -11.42 -4.07 -30.28
CA ARG A 150 -12.88 -4.28 -30.19
C ARG A 150 -13.67 -3.10 -30.77
N HIS A 151 -13.00 -2.03 -31.19
CA HIS A 151 -13.59 -0.82 -31.78
C HIS A 151 -14.68 -0.18 -30.91
N LEU A 152 -14.55 -0.25 -29.58
CA LEU A 152 -15.46 0.40 -28.66
C LEU A 152 -15.07 1.88 -28.49
N ALA A 153 -16.09 2.75 -28.37
CA ALA A 153 -15.82 4.16 -28.06
C ALA A 153 -15.14 4.27 -26.70
N PRO A 154 -14.15 5.16 -26.53
CA PRO A 154 -13.40 5.30 -25.28
C PRO A 154 -14.28 5.61 -24.06
N ASP A 155 -15.37 6.37 -24.26
CA ASP A 155 -16.36 6.74 -23.26
C ASP A 155 -17.54 5.75 -23.15
N SER A 156 -17.49 4.63 -23.87
CA SER A 156 -18.56 3.62 -23.77
C SER A 156 -18.57 2.99 -22.36
N ARG A 157 -19.78 2.69 -21.87
CA ARG A 157 -19.93 2.05 -20.55
C ARG A 157 -19.14 0.75 -20.42
N THR A 158 -19.11 -0.07 -21.47
CA THR A 158 -18.32 -1.30 -21.45
C THR A 158 -16.83 -1.05 -21.20
N VAL A 159 -16.25 0.01 -21.78
CA VAL A 159 -14.85 0.38 -21.56
C VAL A 159 -14.65 0.88 -20.13
N VAL A 160 -15.52 1.77 -19.66
CA VAL A 160 -15.46 2.34 -18.31
C VAL A 160 -15.60 1.23 -17.26
N ASP A 161 -16.64 0.41 -17.36
CA ASP A 161 -16.92 -0.66 -16.39
C ASP A 161 -15.82 -1.74 -16.39
N ALA A 162 -15.24 -2.05 -17.56
CA ALA A 162 -14.13 -2.98 -17.66
C ALA A 162 -12.85 -2.46 -16.99
N LEU A 163 -12.57 -1.16 -17.09
CA LEU A 163 -11.44 -0.53 -16.41
C LEU A 163 -11.68 -0.46 -14.88
N VAL A 164 -12.89 -0.11 -14.44
CA VAL A 164 -13.27 -0.12 -13.01
C VAL A 164 -13.12 -1.52 -12.43
N ALA A 165 -13.56 -2.56 -13.17
CA ALA A 165 -13.39 -3.95 -12.75
C ALA A 165 -11.92 -4.38 -12.67
N LEU A 166 -11.03 -3.85 -13.53
CA LEU A 166 -9.58 -4.06 -13.41
C LEU A 166 -9.06 -3.47 -12.08
N GLY A 167 -9.48 -2.26 -11.73
CA GLY A 167 -9.22 -1.68 -10.42
C GLY A 167 -9.71 -2.56 -9.27
N PHE A 168 -10.92 -3.11 -9.38
CA PHE A 168 -11.49 -4.01 -8.38
C PHE A 168 -10.68 -5.31 -8.22
N GLY A 169 -10.19 -5.88 -9.32
CA GLY A 169 -9.31 -7.05 -9.27
C GLY A 169 -8.02 -6.77 -8.50
N ALA A 170 -7.40 -5.61 -8.74
CA ALA A 170 -6.24 -5.16 -7.98
C ALA A 170 -6.57 -4.95 -6.49
N SER A 171 -7.73 -4.35 -6.18
CA SER A 171 -8.20 -4.10 -4.81
C SER A 171 -8.42 -5.39 -4.02
N LEU A 172 -8.96 -6.42 -4.66
CA LEU A 172 -9.16 -7.71 -4.01
C LEU A 172 -7.83 -8.32 -3.57
N ILE A 173 -6.82 -8.33 -4.45
CA ILE A 173 -5.50 -8.84 -4.09
C ILE A 173 -4.89 -8.01 -2.96
N SER A 174 -5.00 -6.69 -3.06
CA SER A 174 -4.44 -5.75 -2.09
C SER A 174 -4.96 -5.99 -0.68
N ILE A 175 -6.28 -6.09 -0.48
CA ILE A 175 -6.84 -6.28 0.87
C ILE A 175 -6.41 -7.61 1.48
N PHE A 176 -6.37 -8.70 0.71
CA PHE A 176 -5.91 -10.00 1.20
C PHE A 176 -4.41 -9.99 1.50
N ALA A 177 -3.60 -9.43 0.60
CA ALA A 177 -2.15 -9.39 0.76
C ALA A 177 -1.74 -8.47 1.92
N ARG A 178 -2.38 -7.28 2.03
CA ARG A 178 -2.03 -6.29 3.05
C ARG A 178 -2.49 -6.70 4.44
N LEU A 179 -3.75 -7.09 4.59
CA LEU A 179 -4.31 -7.50 5.88
C LEU A 179 -3.76 -8.86 6.33
N GLY A 180 -3.82 -9.87 5.46
CA GLY A 180 -3.33 -11.21 5.77
C GLY A 180 -1.83 -11.25 6.01
N GLY A 181 -1.06 -10.50 5.19
CA GLY A 181 0.38 -10.30 5.38
C GLY A 181 0.71 -9.63 6.69
N GLY A 182 0.03 -8.53 7.02
CA GLY A 182 0.22 -7.80 8.27
C GLY A 182 -0.10 -8.64 9.52
N ILE A 183 -1.19 -9.44 9.50
CA ILE A 183 -1.52 -10.36 10.60
C ILE A 183 -0.44 -11.43 10.76
N PHE A 184 0.07 -11.97 9.66
CA PHE A 184 1.15 -12.96 9.69
C PHE A 184 2.43 -12.36 10.26
N THR A 185 2.90 -11.24 9.69
CA THR A 185 4.14 -10.55 10.10
C THR A 185 4.11 -10.21 11.57
N LYS A 186 3.08 -9.49 12.00
CA LYS A 186 3.01 -9.01 13.39
C LYS A 186 2.54 -10.07 14.38
N GLY A 187 1.91 -11.12 13.91
CA GLY A 187 1.68 -12.32 14.74
C GLY A 187 2.98 -13.05 15.09
N ALA A 188 3.94 -13.11 14.14
CA ALA A 188 5.27 -13.68 14.39
C ALA A 188 6.10 -12.81 15.32
N ASP A 189 6.24 -11.54 14.98
CA ASP A 189 7.06 -10.54 15.67
C ASP A 189 6.59 -10.37 17.13
N VAL A 190 5.35 -9.93 17.37
CA VAL A 190 4.79 -9.75 18.72
C VAL A 190 4.83 -11.05 19.53
N GLY A 191 4.44 -12.20 18.94
CA GLY A 191 4.45 -13.48 19.64
C GLY A 191 5.86 -13.98 19.93
N GLY A 192 6.79 -13.81 19.00
CA GLY A 192 8.20 -14.15 19.16
C GLY A 192 8.91 -13.29 20.20
N ASP A 193 8.64 -11.99 20.21
CA ASP A 193 9.21 -11.02 21.15
C ASP A 193 8.74 -11.25 22.59
N LEU A 194 7.44 -11.48 22.79
CA LEU A 194 6.90 -11.73 24.13
C LEU A 194 7.57 -12.92 24.79
N VAL A 195 7.75 -14.03 24.08
CA VAL A 195 8.39 -15.22 24.68
C VAL A 195 9.91 -15.12 24.63
N GLY A 196 10.48 -14.70 23.51
CA GLY A 196 11.93 -14.63 23.33
C GLY A 196 12.58 -13.56 24.21
N LYS A 197 12.20 -12.29 23.99
CA LYS A 197 12.84 -11.16 24.67
C LYS A 197 12.37 -10.99 26.11
N VAL A 198 11.05 -11.12 26.38
CA VAL A 198 10.47 -10.79 27.69
C VAL A 198 10.53 -11.99 28.63
N GLU A 199 10.11 -13.19 28.20
CA GLU A 199 10.06 -14.36 29.08
C GLU A 199 11.41 -15.11 29.16
N ALA A 200 12.01 -15.41 28.02
CA ALA A 200 13.24 -16.22 27.94
C ALA A 200 14.53 -15.40 28.04
N GLY A 201 14.46 -14.09 27.83
CA GLY A 201 15.61 -13.18 27.90
C GLY A 201 16.66 -13.42 26.82
N ILE A 202 16.27 -13.99 25.67
CA ILE A 202 17.16 -14.18 24.51
C ILE A 202 17.10 -12.98 23.57
N PRO A 203 18.20 -12.66 22.86
CA PRO A 203 18.23 -11.55 21.92
C PRO A 203 17.19 -11.67 20.79
N GLU A 204 16.95 -10.57 20.12
CA GLU A 204 16.24 -10.51 18.84
C GLU A 204 17.01 -11.35 17.80
N ASP A 205 16.30 -11.98 16.88
CA ASP A 205 16.87 -12.87 15.85
C ASP A 205 17.68 -14.06 16.39
N ASP A 206 17.55 -14.41 17.65
CA ASP A 206 18.27 -15.56 18.20
C ASP A 206 17.75 -16.87 17.56
N PRO A 207 18.64 -17.71 17.02
CA PRO A 207 18.23 -18.96 16.35
C PRO A 207 17.56 -19.99 17.32
N ARG A 208 17.61 -19.77 18.61
CA ARG A 208 16.87 -20.57 19.61
C ARG A 208 15.38 -20.25 19.65
N ASN A 209 14.96 -19.07 19.19
CA ASN A 209 13.55 -18.72 19.16
C ASN A 209 12.86 -19.42 17.97
N PRO A 210 11.86 -20.30 18.19
CA PRO A 210 11.11 -20.96 17.12
C PRO A 210 10.37 -20.02 16.18
N ALA A 211 10.09 -18.79 16.61
CA ALA A 211 9.37 -17.80 15.82
C ALA A 211 10.26 -16.99 14.87
N THR A 212 11.60 -16.96 15.04
CA THR A 212 12.52 -16.11 14.27
C THR A 212 12.40 -16.30 12.75
N ILE A 213 12.30 -17.53 12.27
CA ILE A 213 12.12 -17.76 10.81
C ILE A 213 10.73 -17.30 10.35
N ALA A 214 9.68 -17.43 11.18
CA ALA A 214 8.35 -16.92 10.83
C ALA A 214 8.33 -15.39 10.76
N ASP A 215 9.08 -14.72 11.62
CA ASP A 215 9.27 -13.28 11.63
C ASP A 215 9.99 -12.80 10.35
N ASN A 216 11.14 -13.38 10.04
CA ASN A 216 11.87 -13.11 8.79
C ASN A 216 11.04 -13.36 7.52
N VAL A 217 10.17 -14.38 7.52
CA VAL A 217 9.21 -14.62 6.44
C VAL A 217 8.18 -13.49 6.41
N GLY A 218 7.71 -13.08 7.58
CA GLY A 218 6.70 -12.05 7.78
C GLY A 218 7.08 -10.72 7.17
N ASP A 219 8.29 -10.21 7.40
CA ASP A 219 8.76 -8.96 6.83
C ASP A 219 8.65 -8.93 5.30
N ASN A 220 9.07 -10.03 4.65
CA ASN A 220 8.92 -10.15 3.20
C ASN A 220 7.46 -10.25 2.76
N VAL A 221 6.59 -10.86 3.56
CA VAL A 221 5.15 -10.98 3.28
C VAL A 221 4.45 -9.63 3.44
N GLY A 222 4.66 -8.94 4.55
CA GLY A 222 3.97 -7.70 4.90
C GLY A 222 4.43 -6.52 4.06
N ASP A 223 5.73 -6.25 4.09
CA ASP A 223 6.30 -5.02 3.54
C ASP A 223 6.84 -5.18 2.10
N CYS A 224 6.96 -6.40 1.57
CA CYS A 224 7.28 -6.59 0.17
C CYS A 224 6.05 -7.01 -0.64
N ALA A 225 5.43 -8.15 -0.36
CA ALA A 225 4.28 -8.63 -1.12
C ALA A 225 3.01 -7.81 -0.84
N GLY A 226 2.72 -7.50 0.43
CA GLY A 226 1.54 -6.74 0.84
C GLY A 226 1.58 -5.29 0.34
N MET A 227 2.72 -4.62 0.47
CA MET A 227 2.90 -3.24 0.01
C MET A 227 2.91 -3.14 -1.52
N ALA A 228 3.52 -4.12 -2.21
CA ALA A 228 3.49 -4.18 -3.67
C ALA A 228 2.05 -4.25 -4.19
N ALA A 229 1.21 -5.09 -3.59
CA ALA A 229 -0.20 -5.21 -3.96
C ALA A 229 -1.00 -3.92 -3.65
N ASP A 230 -0.75 -3.27 -2.50
CA ASP A 230 -1.41 -2.03 -2.09
C ASP A 230 -1.08 -0.87 -3.04
N LEU A 231 0.19 -0.67 -3.37
CA LEU A 231 0.59 0.42 -4.28
C LEU A 231 0.27 0.10 -5.75
N PHE A 232 0.26 -1.17 -6.15
CA PHE A 232 -0.29 -1.57 -7.46
C PHE A 232 -1.77 -1.17 -7.57
N GLU A 233 -2.56 -1.52 -6.56
CA GLU A 233 -3.97 -1.14 -6.48
C GLU A 233 -4.12 0.37 -6.55
N THR A 234 -3.42 1.11 -5.68
CA THR A 234 -3.56 2.57 -5.59
C THR A 234 -3.23 3.23 -6.93
N TYR A 235 -2.17 2.78 -7.59
CA TYR A 235 -1.76 3.26 -8.91
C TYR A 235 -2.82 2.96 -9.99
N ALA A 236 -3.23 1.68 -10.11
CA ALA A 236 -4.19 1.26 -11.13
C ALA A 236 -5.56 1.92 -10.93
N VAL A 237 -6.07 1.92 -9.70
CA VAL A 237 -7.38 2.48 -9.35
C VAL A 237 -7.44 3.98 -9.59
N THR A 238 -6.42 4.73 -9.20
CA THR A 238 -6.40 6.18 -9.41
C THR A 238 -6.27 6.54 -10.89
N THR A 239 -5.43 5.80 -11.62
CA THR A 239 -5.31 5.96 -13.08
C THR A 239 -6.65 5.71 -13.76
N VAL A 240 -7.33 4.62 -13.42
CA VAL A 240 -8.66 4.29 -13.95
C VAL A 240 -9.69 5.35 -13.55
N ALA A 241 -9.74 5.78 -12.28
CA ALA A 241 -10.67 6.81 -11.83
C ALA A 241 -10.48 8.14 -12.59
N THR A 242 -9.23 8.52 -12.86
CA THR A 242 -8.91 9.69 -13.69
C THR A 242 -9.39 9.51 -15.13
N MET A 243 -9.24 8.30 -15.69
CA MET A 243 -9.77 7.97 -17.03
C MET A 243 -11.30 8.01 -17.06
N VAL A 244 -11.98 7.53 -16.02
CA VAL A 244 -13.45 7.60 -15.88
C VAL A 244 -13.92 9.06 -15.85
N LEU A 245 -13.28 9.91 -15.07
CA LEU A 245 -13.60 11.35 -15.06
C LEU A 245 -13.33 11.99 -16.43
N ALA A 246 -12.25 11.61 -17.12
CA ALA A 246 -11.98 12.09 -18.48
C ALA A 246 -13.06 11.65 -19.46
N ALA A 247 -13.54 10.41 -19.38
CA ALA A 247 -14.63 9.88 -20.20
C ALA A 247 -15.93 10.68 -20.04
N ILE A 248 -16.20 11.19 -18.82
CA ILE A 248 -17.40 11.98 -18.53
C ILE A 248 -17.22 13.44 -18.93
N PHE A 249 -16.14 14.09 -18.51
CA PHE A 249 -15.96 15.54 -18.73
C PHE A 249 -15.66 15.89 -20.18
N PHE A 250 -15.01 15.00 -20.92
CA PHE A 250 -14.64 15.21 -22.32
C PHE A 250 -15.47 14.40 -23.30
N ALA A 251 -16.61 13.81 -22.85
CA ALA A 251 -17.54 13.09 -23.71
C ALA A 251 -17.91 13.94 -24.94
N LYS A 252 -17.89 13.32 -26.12
CA LYS A 252 -18.21 13.97 -27.40
C LYS A 252 -17.28 15.12 -27.80
N THR A 253 -16.15 15.31 -27.13
CA THR A 253 -15.13 16.29 -27.54
C THR A 253 -14.00 15.61 -28.31
N PRO A 254 -13.30 16.32 -29.23
CA PRO A 254 -12.11 15.77 -29.89
C PRO A 254 -10.95 15.44 -28.93
N ALA A 255 -10.95 16.01 -27.73
CA ALA A 255 -9.93 15.80 -26.72
C ALA A 255 -10.08 14.48 -25.94
N LEU A 256 -11.23 13.80 -26.01
CA LEU A 256 -11.55 12.63 -25.20
C LEU A 256 -10.44 11.56 -25.17
N GLN A 257 -10.00 11.12 -26.36
CA GLN A 257 -8.97 10.08 -26.46
C GLN A 257 -7.65 10.52 -25.81
N ASN A 258 -7.24 11.76 -26.00
CA ASN A 258 -6.00 12.29 -25.42
C ASN A 258 -6.12 12.46 -23.92
N MET A 259 -7.28 12.92 -23.43
CA MET A 259 -7.52 13.11 -21.99
C MET A 259 -7.61 11.79 -21.24
N MET A 260 -8.18 10.74 -21.83
CA MET A 260 -8.14 9.40 -21.26
C MET A 260 -6.75 8.76 -21.31
N THR A 261 -5.91 9.15 -22.29
CA THR A 261 -4.53 8.65 -22.41
C THR A 261 -3.56 9.42 -21.50
N LEU A 262 -3.89 10.65 -21.10
CA LEU A 262 -3.01 11.53 -20.32
C LEU A 262 -2.51 10.90 -19.01
N PRO A 263 -3.34 10.31 -18.13
CA PRO A 263 -2.86 9.68 -16.91
C PRO A 263 -1.90 8.51 -17.19
N LEU A 264 -2.11 7.77 -18.27
CA LEU A 264 -1.21 6.70 -18.71
C LEU A 264 0.14 7.26 -19.19
N ALA A 265 0.14 8.38 -19.91
CA ALA A 265 1.36 9.03 -20.38
C ALA A 265 2.18 9.60 -19.21
N ILE A 266 1.53 10.24 -18.23
CA ILE A 266 2.16 10.70 -17.00
C ILE A 266 2.83 9.52 -16.29
N GLY A 267 2.12 8.40 -16.12
CA GLY A 267 2.68 7.18 -15.57
C GLY A 267 3.89 6.66 -16.34
N GLY A 268 3.81 6.64 -17.68
CA GLY A 268 4.88 6.17 -18.56
C GLY A 268 6.17 6.96 -18.41
N VAL A 269 6.10 8.31 -18.47
CA VAL A 269 7.29 9.15 -18.32
C VAL A 269 7.89 9.04 -16.91
N CYS A 270 7.05 8.94 -15.88
CA CYS A 270 7.52 8.78 -14.49
C CYS A 270 8.16 7.41 -14.22
N ILE A 271 7.82 6.37 -14.96
CA ILE A 271 8.56 5.10 -14.94
C ILE A 271 10.00 5.30 -15.45
N ILE A 272 10.16 6.01 -16.56
CA ILE A 272 11.50 6.29 -17.12
C ILE A 272 12.32 7.12 -16.13
N THR A 273 11.75 8.15 -15.53
CA THR A 273 12.44 8.96 -14.53
C THR A 273 12.78 8.18 -13.27
N SER A 274 11.93 7.24 -12.87
CA SER A 274 12.21 6.31 -11.76
C SER A 274 13.37 5.38 -12.08
N ILE A 275 13.42 4.79 -13.28
CA ILE A 275 14.55 3.97 -13.74
C ILE A 275 15.85 4.79 -13.68
N VAL A 276 15.85 6.00 -14.22
CA VAL A 276 17.02 6.89 -14.18
C VAL A 276 17.39 7.22 -12.73
N GLY A 277 16.39 7.51 -11.87
CA GLY A 277 16.57 7.82 -10.45
C GLY A 277 17.30 6.73 -9.67
N THR A 278 17.08 5.45 -10.02
CA THR A 278 17.76 4.33 -9.33
C THR A 278 19.28 4.39 -9.45
N PHE A 279 19.81 4.94 -10.54
CA PHE A 279 21.26 5.06 -10.75
C PHE A 279 21.91 6.17 -9.91
N PHE A 280 21.11 7.07 -9.34
CA PHE A 280 21.59 8.10 -8.41
C PHE A 280 21.70 7.64 -6.96
N VAL A 281 21.16 6.47 -6.63
CA VAL A 281 21.26 5.89 -5.29
C VAL A 281 22.67 5.33 -5.10
N LYS A 282 23.56 6.16 -4.60
CA LYS A 282 24.97 5.81 -4.33
C LYS A 282 25.41 6.47 -3.04
N LEU A 283 26.10 5.68 -2.19
CA LEU A 283 26.66 6.16 -0.94
C LEU A 283 27.68 7.30 -1.21
N GLY A 284 27.53 8.40 -0.52
CA GLY A 284 28.46 9.53 -0.63
C GLY A 284 29.63 9.41 0.34
N ALA A 285 30.54 10.37 0.27
CA ALA A 285 31.70 10.43 1.18
C ALA A 285 31.32 10.55 2.66
N ASN A 286 30.14 11.13 2.95
CA ASN A 286 29.58 11.24 4.31
C ASN A 286 28.95 9.95 4.86
N GLN A 287 28.98 8.86 4.10
CA GLN A 287 28.42 7.54 4.46
C GLN A 287 26.93 7.58 4.88
N SER A 288 26.16 8.62 4.45
CA SER A 288 24.73 8.73 4.76
C SER A 288 23.90 7.84 3.83
N ILE A 289 23.33 6.78 4.37
CA ILE A 289 22.46 5.85 3.66
C ILE A 289 21.18 6.55 3.23
N MET A 290 20.49 7.25 4.17
CA MET A 290 19.27 8.01 3.85
C MET A 290 19.54 9.08 2.80
N GLY A 291 20.67 9.79 2.88
CA GLY A 291 21.08 10.76 1.86
C GLY A 291 21.28 10.16 0.48
N ALA A 292 21.76 8.90 0.39
CA ALA A 292 21.88 8.18 -0.88
C ALA A 292 20.50 7.84 -1.47
N LEU A 293 19.57 7.37 -0.65
CA LEU A 293 18.20 7.06 -1.05
C LEU A 293 17.44 8.31 -1.51
N TYR A 294 17.56 9.40 -0.77
CA TYR A 294 16.95 10.69 -1.15
C TYR A 294 17.52 11.30 -2.43
N LYS A 295 18.80 11.10 -2.75
CA LYS A 295 19.33 11.50 -4.05
C LYS A 295 18.57 10.88 -5.21
N GLY A 296 18.27 9.56 -5.12
CA GLY A 296 17.49 8.87 -6.13
C GLY A 296 16.05 9.40 -6.21
N LEU A 297 15.41 9.61 -5.06
CA LEU A 297 14.03 10.13 -4.99
C LEU A 297 13.94 11.56 -5.56
N ILE A 298 14.83 12.45 -5.15
CA ILE A 298 14.87 13.85 -5.63
C ILE A 298 15.17 13.88 -7.13
N ALA A 299 16.13 13.09 -7.61
CA ALA A 299 16.42 12.99 -9.04
C ALA A 299 15.18 12.52 -9.82
N THR A 300 14.47 11.51 -9.33
CA THR A 300 13.20 11.06 -9.92
C THR A 300 12.17 12.18 -9.96
N GLY A 301 11.97 12.89 -8.85
CA GLY A 301 11.00 13.98 -8.74
C GLY A 301 11.31 15.14 -9.71
N VAL A 302 12.56 15.60 -9.75
CA VAL A 302 12.99 16.70 -10.63
C VAL A 302 12.85 16.31 -12.11
N LEU A 303 13.27 15.10 -12.48
CA LEU A 303 13.11 14.61 -13.86
C LEU A 303 11.63 14.44 -14.22
N SER A 304 10.79 14.06 -13.25
CA SER A 304 9.34 13.90 -13.45
C SER A 304 8.64 15.23 -13.73
N ILE A 305 9.12 16.36 -13.18
CA ILE A 305 8.59 17.69 -13.54
C ILE A 305 8.71 17.90 -15.05
N VAL A 306 9.88 17.65 -15.62
CA VAL A 306 10.14 17.81 -17.05
C VAL A 306 9.33 16.80 -17.88
N GLY A 307 9.28 15.54 -17.40
CA GLY A 307 8.54 14.47 -18.06
C GLY A 307 7.04 14.75 -18.13
N VAL A 308 6.44 15.17 -17.02
CA VAL A 308 5.01 15.52 -16.92
C VAL A 308 4.68 16.73 -17.80
N ALA A 309 5.52 17.78 -17.80
CA ALA A 309 5.37 18.92 -18.70
C ALA A 309 5.37 18.45 -20.16
N GLY A 310 6.32 17.59 -20.53
CA GLY A 310 6.42 17.03 -21.88
C GLY A 310 5.21 16.19 -22.28
N ALA A 311 4.71 15.36 -21.39
CA ALA A 311 3.53 14.51 -21.63
C ALA A 311 2.26 15.35 -21.85
N ILE A 312 2.03 16.36 -21.01
CA ILE A 312 0.88 17.26 -21.14
C ILE A 312 1.00 18.09 -22.42
N TYR A 313 2.17 18.71 -22.67
CA TYR A 313 2.38 19.49 -23.87
C TYR A 313 2.17 18.67 -25.15
N TRP A 314 2.68 17.45 -25.18
CA TRP A 314 2.58 16.58 -26.35
C TRP A 314 1.16 16.12 -26.64
N LEU A 315 0.37 15.74 -25.61
CA LEU A 315 -0.96 15.18 -25.79
C LEU A 315 -2.06 16.23 -25.92
N VAL A 316 -1.98 17.31 -25.14
CA VAL A 316 -3.09 18.27 -25.02
C VAL A 316 -2.68 19.73 -25.22
N GLY A 317 -1.37 20.02 -25.23
CA GLY A 317 -0.86 21.41 -25.28
C GLY A 317 -1.05 22.13 -23.94
N PHE A 318 -0.57 23.38 -23.87
CA PHE A 318 -0.71 24.22 -22.67
C PHE A 318 -1.87 25.23 -22.78
N ASP A 319 -2.49 25.32 -23.95
CA ASP A 319 -3.58 26.26 -24.22
C ASP A 319 -4.90 25.82 -23.60
N LYS A 320 -5.96 26.62 -23.82
CA LYS A 320 -7.31 26.32 -23.39
C LYS A 320 -7.85 25.06 -24.05
N LEU A 321 -8.39 24.14 -23.24
CA LEU A 321 -8.93 22.87 -23.72
C LEU A 321 -10.40 23.03 -24.14
N ALA A 322 -10.79 22.33 -25.20
CA ALA A 322 -12.16 22.37 -25.69
C ALA A 322 -13.13 21.67 -24.71
N GLY A 323 -14.23 22.35 -24.40
CA GLY A 323 -15.31 21.80 -23.57
C GLY A 323 -15.12 21.97 -22.05
N VAL A 324 -14.03 22.61 -21.60
CA VAL A 324 -13.77 22.90 -20.17
C VAL A 324 -13.22 24.31 -19.98
N ASP A 325 -13.23 24.80 -18.75
CA ASP A 325 -12.82 26.17 -18.41
C ASP A 325 -11.35 26.28 -17.96
N PHE A 326 -10.56 25.23 -18.08
CA PHE A 326 -9.15 25.21 -17.71
C PHE A 326 -8.23 24.95 -18.91
N THR A 327 -6.93 25.18 -18.72
CA THR A 327 -5.86 25.03 -19.72
C THR A 327 -5.02 23.78 -19.47
N GLY A 328 -4.27 23.33 -20.45
CA GLY A 328 -3.25 22.30 -20.24
C GLY A 328 -2.14 22.74 -19.27
N MET A 329 -1.83 24.07 -19.22
CA MET A 329 -0.92 24.60 -18.20
C MET A 329 -1.46 24.42 -16.79
N ALA A 330 -2.76 24.64 -16.56
CA ALA A 330 -3.38 24.37 -15.24
C ALA A 330 -3.27 22.90 -14.84
N LEU A 331 -3.35 21.96 -15.79
CA LEU A 331 -3.10 20.54 -15.52
C LEU A 331 -1.65 20.27 -15.12
N PHE A 332 -0.70 20.93 -15.75
CA PHE A 332 0.71 20.83 -15.36
C PHE A 332 0.95 21.40 -13.96
N GLU A 333 0.36 22.54 -13.64
CA GLU A 333 0.40 23.12 -12.28
C GLU A 333 -0.23 22.17 -11.24
N CYS A 334 -1.34 21.50 -11.57
CA CYS A 334 -1.90 20.44 -10.73
C CYS A 334 -0.92 19.28 -10.51
N GLY A 335 -0.20 18.86 -11.57
CA GLY A 335 0.86 17.87 -11.48
C GLY A 335 1.99 18.29 -10.54
N LEU A 336 2.43 19.56 -10.61
CA LEU A 336 3.43 20.12 -9.68
C LEU A 336 2.94 20.11 -8.24
N VAL A 337 1.66 20.42 -7.99
CA VAL A 337 1.07 20.32 -6.65
C VAL A 337 1.10 18.89 -6.16
N GLY A 338 0.80 17.89 -7.01
CA GLY A 338 0.90 16.47 -6.65
C GLY A 338 2.31 16.06 -6.22
N LEU A 339 3.34 16.50 -6.96
CA LEU A 339 4.75 16.26 -6.59
C LEU A 339 5.13 16.96 -5.28
N ALA A 340 4.67 18.21 -5.09
CA ALA A 340 4.93 18.96 -3.86
C ALA A 340 4.25 18.28 -2.64
N VAL A 341 2.99 17.86 -2.78
CA VAL A 341 2.28 17.10 -1.73
C VAL A 341 3.04 15.82 -1.38
N THR A 342 3.55 15.09 -2.39
CA THR A 342 4.39 13.90 -2.17
C THR A 342 5.61 14.23 -1.31
N GLY A 343 6.39 15.23 -1.69
CA GLY A 343 7.59 15.62 -0.94
C GLY A 343 7.29 16.08 0.49
N LEU A 344 6.21 16.84 0.68
CA LEU A 344 5.79 17.32 2.00
C LEU A 344 5.30 16.18 2.90
N ILE A 345 4.51 15.24 2.39
CA ILE A 345 4.05 14.08 3.18
C ILE A 345 5.23 13.21 3.61
N ILE A 346 6.20 12.96 2.71
CA ILE A 346 7.42 12.23 3.00
C ILE A 346 8.18 12.91 4.14
N TRP A 347 8.44 14.21 4.01
CA TRP A 347 9.18 14.99 5.02
C TRP A 347 8.46 15.05 6.37
N ILE A 348 7.12 15.25 6.38
CA ILE A 348 6.32 15.29 7.61
C ILE A 348 6.31 13.93 8.29
N THR A 349 6.20 12.83 7.53
CA THR A 349 6.23 11.47 8.10
C THR A 349 7.60 11.20 8.74
N GLU A 350 8.69 11.58 8.07
CA GLU A 350 10.04 11.48 8.64
C GLU A 350 10.17 12.29 9.94
N TYR A 351 9.60 13.50 9.98
CA TYR A 351 9.59 14.31 11.21
C TYR A 351 8.92 13.60 12.39
N TYR A 352 7.79 12.90 12.15
CA TYR A 352 7.08 12.19 13.21
C TYR A 352 7.71 10.85 13.59
N THR A 353 8.48 10.24 12.70
CA THR A 353 9.01 8.88 12.89
C THR A 353 10.53 8.81 13.01
N GLY A 354 11.27 9.87 12.66
CA GLY A 354 12.73 9.87 12.72
C GLY A 354 13.29 10.08 14.13
N THR A 355 14.36 9.36 14.44
CA THR A 355 15.03 9.38 15.77
C THR A 355 15.62 10.74 16.14
N ASP A 356 15.91 11.58 15.16
CA ASP A 356 16.49 12.91 15.39
C ASP A 356 15.47 13.95 15.87
N PHE A 357 14.18 13.67 15.73
CA PHE A 357 13.11 14.64 15.93
C PHE A 357 12.40 14.53 17.29
N ARG A 358 11.73 15.62 17.68
CA ARG A 358 10.99 15.73 18.94
C ARG A 358 9.98 14.60 19.20
N PRO A 359 9.14 14.18 18.24
CA PRO A 359 8.12 13.19 18.53
C PRO A 359 8.70 11.88 19.08
N VAL A 360 9.68 11.31 18.41
CA VAL A 360 10.35 10.06 18.82
C VAL A 360 11.08 10.25 20.15
N LYS A 361 11.85 11.34 20.31
CA LYS A 361 12.55 11.64 21.56
C LYS A 361 11.60 11.81 22.73
N SER A 362 10.39 12.35 22.53
CA SER A 362 9.39 12.52 23.59
C SER A 362 8.83 11.19 24.10
N ILE A 363 8.63 10.21 23.19
CA ILE A 363 8.20 8.85 23.57
C ILE A 363 9.34 8.14 24.33
N ALA A 364 10.56 8.25 23.84
CA ALA A 364 11.73 7.71 24.53
C ALA A 364 11.93 8.30 25.94
N ALA A 365 11.74 9.60 26.10
CA ALA A 365 11.78 10.26 27.41
C ALA A 365 10.66 9.76 28.34
N ALA A 366 9.44 9.60 27.84
CA ALA A 366 8.31 9.06 28.60
C ALA A 366 8.53 7.60 29.05
N SER A 367 9.36 6.84 28.32
CA SER A 367 9.72 5.45 28.67
C SER A 367 10.49 5.34 29.98
N VAL A 368 11.17 6.41 30.40
CA VAL A 368 11.91 6.46 31.67
C VAL A 368 10.97 6.33 32.88
N THR A 369 9.76 6.87 32.77
CA THR A 369 8.77 6.85 33.85
C THR A 369 7.92 5.58 33.87
N GLY A 370 7.94 4.77 32.81
CA GLY A 370 7.33 3.45 32.80
C GLY A 370 6.48 3.14 31.56
N HIS A 371 5.92 1.94 31.54
CA HIS A 371 5.14 1.41 30.42
C HIS A 371 3.90 2.26 30.09
N GLY A 372 3.13 2.66 31.11
CA GLY A 372 1.90 3.44 30.91
C GLY A 372 2.16 4.80 30.30
N THR A 373 3.20 5.50 30.75
CA THR A 373 3.59 6.82 30.21
C THR A 373 4.12 6.75 28.79
N ASN A 374 4.86 5.68 28.45
CA ASN A 374 5.25 5.42 27.07
C ASN A 374 4.02 5.26 26.17
N VAL A 375 3.04 4.43 26.56
CA VAL A 375 1.83 4.20 25.77
C VAL A 375 1.02 5.49 25.61
N ILE A 376 0.85 6.27 26.69
CA ILE A 376 0.13 7.56 26.64
C ILE A 376 0.82 8.53 25.67
N GLN A 377 2.15 8.68 25.77
CA GLN A 377 2.88 9.60 24.90
C GLN A 377 2.86 9.18 23.44
N GLY A 378 2.95 7.89 23.16
CA GLY A 378 2.85 7.38 21.79
C GLY A 378 1.46 7.58 21.20
N LEU A 379 0.38 7.38 21.96
CA LEU A 379 -0.98 7.70 21.53
C LEU A 379 -1.16 9.20 21.25
N ALA A 380 -0.58 10.06 22.09
CA ALA A 380 -0.60 11.51 21.89
C ALA A 380 0.10 11.91 20.58
N ILE A 381 1.30 11.37 20.32
CA ILE A 381 2.03 11.58 19.06
C ILE A 381 1.27 11.00 17.86
N SER A 382 0.65 9.83 18.01
CA SER A 382 -0.20 9.21 16.98
C SER A 382 -1.32 10.15 16.53
N MET A 383 -2.01 10.79 17.46
CA MET A 383 -3.06 11.78 17.15
C MET A 383 -2.47 13.07 16.55
N GLU A 384 -1.40 13.60 17.12
CA GLU A 384 -0.73 14.82 16.64
C GLU A 384 -0.26 14.68 15.20
N ALA A 385 0.27 13.51 14.83
CA ALA A 385 0.82 13.21 13.50
C ALA A 385 -0.19 13.33 12.35
N THR A 386 -1.48 13.39 12.65
CA THR A 386 -2.52 13.57 11.63
C THR A 386 -2.63 15.00 11.11
N ALA A 387 -2.25 15.99 11.92
CA ALA A 387 -2.54 17.40 11.67
C ALA A 387 -1.84 17.95 10.42
N LEU A 388 -0.51 17.83 10.34
CA LEU A 388 0.26 18.39 9.22
C LEU A 388 -0.05 17.71 7.89
N PRO A 389 -0.10 16.35 7.78
CA PRO A 389 -0.50 15.71 6.53
C PRO A 389 -1.90 16.11 6.07
N ALA A 390 -2.86 16.21 6.99
CA ALA A 390 -4.22 16.66 6.67
C ALA A 390 -4.23 18.08 6.09
N MET A 391 -3.46 19.01 6.67
CA MET A 391 -3.35 20.38 6.16
C MET A 391 -2.72 20.43 4.76
N VAL A 392 -1.70 19.61 4.50
CA VAL A 392 -1.08 19.50 3.17
C VAL A 392 -2.08 18.97 2.13
N ILE A 393 -2.84 17.93 2.49
CA ILE A 393 -3.87 17.36 1.63
C ILE A 393 -4.98 18.39 1.35
N ILE A 394 -5.47 19.10 2.38
CA ILE A 394 -6.48 20.16 2.24
C ILE A 394 -5.97 21.25 1.29
N ALA A 395 -4.76 21.73 1.49
CA ALA A 395 -4.15 22.73 0.60
C ALA A 395 -4.02 22.22 -0.84
N GLY A 396 -3.57 20.97 -1.02
CA GLY A 396 -3.48 20.32 -2.32
C GLY A 396 -4.84 20.26 -3.04
N ILE A 397 -5.89 19.85 -2.34
CA ILE A 397 -7.27 19.81 -2.87
C ILE A 397 -7.73 21.21 -3.29
N LEU A 398 -7.59 22.21 -2.42
CA LEU A 398 -8.05 23.57 -2.70
C LEU A 398 -7.34 24.20 -3.90
N ILE A 399 -6.02 24.05 -3.96
CA ILE A 399 -5.22 24.59 -5.06
C ILE A 399 -5.60 23.90 -6.38
N THR A 400 -5.59 22.58 -6.43
CA THR A 400 -5.86 21.83 -7.67
C THR A 400 -7.31 21.97 -8.12
N TYR A 401 -8.26 22.05 -7.19
CA TYR A 401 -9.65 22.33 -7.51
C TYR A 401 -9.84 23.73 -8.09
N SER A 402 -9.16 24.74 -7.56
CA SER A 402 -9.21 26.10 -8.10
C SER A 402 -8.61 26.23 -9.50
N LEU A 403 -7.61 25.38 -9.86
CA LEU A 403 -6.95 25.40 -11.15
C LEU A 403 -7.74 24.67 -12.24
N ALA A 404 -8.24 23.47 -11.95
CA ALA A 404 -8.89 22.59 -12.94
C ALA A 404 -10.04 21.74 -12.39
N GLY A 405 -10.71 22.20 -11.33
CA GLY A 405 -11.84 21.49 -10.74
C GLY A 405 -11.51 20.08 -10.27
N LEU A 406 -12.48 19.17 -10.31
CA LEU A 406 -12.29 17.78 -9.91
C LEU A 406 -11.23 17.05 -10.76
N PHE A 407 -11.10 17.43 -12.03
CA PHE A 407 -10.09 16.84 -12.90
C PHE A 407 -8.67 17.26 -12.50
N GLY A 408 -8.50 18.46 -11.94
CA GLY A 408 -7.23 18.92 -11.38
C GLY A 408 -6.77 18.06 -10.20
N ILE A 409 -7.69 17.70 -9.29
CA ILE A 409 -7.39 16.77 -8.19
C ILE A 409 -6.96 15.41 -8.75
N ALA A 410 -7.64 14.90 -9.77
CA ALA A 410 -7.33 13.62 -10.40
C ALA A 410 -5.93 13.62 -11.03
N ILE A 411 -5.53 14.67 -11.75
CA ILE A 411 -4.19 14.80 -12.33
C ILE A 411 -3.12 14.93 -11.26
N ALA A 412 -3.34 15.72 -10.21
CA ALA A 412 -2.39 15.83 -9.10
C ALA A 412 -2.15 14.47 -8.42
N THR A 413 -3.22 13.73 -8.14
CA THR A 413 -3.13 12.41 -7.53
C THR A 413 -2.46 11.39 -8.46
N THR A 414 -2.76 11.42 -9.75
CA THR A 414 -2.09 10.59 -10.76
C THR A 414 -0.60 10.87 -10.82
N THR A 415 -0.20 12.15 -10.82
CA THR A 415 1.21 12.55 -10.84
C THR A 415 1.93 12.13 -9.56
N MET A 416 1.29 12.31 -8.40
CA MET A 416 1.78 11.81 -7.12
C MET A 416 2.08 10.31 -7.21
N LEU A 417 1.11 9.50 -7.64
CA LEU A 417 1.23 8.05 -7.73
C LEU A 417 2.17 7.55 -8.83
N SER A 418 2.45 8.37 -9.82
CA SER A 418 3.38 8.03 -10.89
C SER A 418 4.83 7.84 -10.39
N LEU A 419 5.17 8.33 -9.19
CA LEU A 419 6.43 8.07 -8.51
C LEU A 419 6.47 6.72 -7.77
N ALA A 420 5.40 5.93 -7.81
CA ALA A 420 5.27 4.67 -7.08
C ALA A 420 6.45 3.70 -7.32
N GLY A 421 7.02 3.67 -8.54
CA GLY A 421 8.18 2.84 -8.84
C GLY A 421 9.37 3.10 -7.94
N MET A 422 9.69 4.36 -7.67
CA MET A 422 10.77 4.76 -6.76
C MET A 422 10.36 4.63 -5.29
N ILE A 423 9.13 4.98 -4.95
CA ILE A 423 8.64 4.90 -3.57
C ILE A 423 8.57 3.45 -3.09
N VAL A 424 8.05 2.52 -3.89
CA VAL A 424 8.04 1.09 -3.55
C VAL A 424 9.46 0.53 -3.48
N ALA A 425 10.40 1.04 -4.29
CA ALA A 425 11.80 0.65 -4.18
C ALA A 425 12.40 1.00 -2.81
N LEU A 426 12.03 2.17 -2.25
CA LEU A 426 12.43 2.59 -0.92
C LEU A 426 11.77 1.76 0.18
N ASP A 427 10.51 1.36 0.00
CA ASP A 427 9.80 0.53 0.95
C ASP A 427 10.35 -0.89 1.01
N ALA A 428 10.44 -1.55 -0.14
CA ALA A 428 10.93 -2.92 -0.25
C ALA A 428 12.45 -3.06 0.03
N PHE A 429 13.19 -1.96 0.13
CA PHE A 429 14.53 -1.91 0.69
C PHE A 429 14.53 -2.34 2.17
N GLY A 430 13.55 -1.90 2.96
CA GLY A 430 13.45 -2.16 4.39
C GLY A 430 13.48 -3.64 4.76
N PRO A 431 12.52 -4.49 4.29
CA PRO A 431 12.50 -5.91 4.62
C PRO A 431 13.74 -6.68 4.16
N VAL A 432 14.43 -6.21 3.12
CA VAL A 432 15.69 -6.82 2.68
C VAL A 432 16.83 -6.53 3.66
N THR A 433 16.88 -5.31 4.19
CA THR A 433 17.92 -4.92 5.16
C THR A 433 17.69 -5.52 6.53
N ASP A 434 16.45 -5.56 6.99
CA ASP A 434 15.99 -6.18 8.23
C ASP A 434 16.37 -7.67 8.25
N ASN A 435 15.91 -8.43 7.27
CA ASN A 435 16.26 -9.83 7.11
C ASN A 435 17.77 -10.09 6.91
N ALA A 436 18.51 -9.16 6.28
CA ALA A 436 19.95 -9.28 6.17
C ALA A 436 20.61 -9.17 7.57
N GLY A 437 20.08 -8.33 8.44
CA GLY A 437 20.45 -8.24 9.85
C GLY A 437 20.17 -9.54 10.60
N GLY A 438 18.95 -10.06 10.50
CA GLY A 438 18.56 -11.33 11.11
C GLY A 438 19.42 -12.51 10.65
N ILE A 439 19.71 -12.63 9.35
CA ILE A 439 20.61 -13.66 8.83
C ILE A 439 22.04 -13.49 9.38
N ALA A 440 22.52 -12.25 9.49
CA ALA A 440 23.84 -11.98 10.05
C ALA A 440 23.95 -12.41 11.52
N GLU A 441 22.91 -12.15 12.32
CA GLU A 441 22.82 -12.59 13.71
C GLU A 441 22.73 -14.11 13.83
N MET A 442 21.76 -14.74 13.16
CA MET A 442 21.58 -16.20 13.20
C MET A 442 22.78 -16.98 12.68
N ALA A 443 23.56 -16.41 11.76
CA ALA A 443 24.78 -17.02 11.23
C ALA A 443 26.02 -16.74 12.09
N GLY A 444 25.93 -15.92 13.13
CA GLY A 444 27.02 -15.55 14.02
C GLY A 444 28.13 -14.77 13.31
N LEU A 445 27.77 -13.83 12.42
CA LEU A 445 28.75 -13.02 11.71
C LEU A 445 29.47 -12.04 12.64
N PRO A 446 30.70 -11.57 12.30
CA PRO A 446 31.46 -10.61 13.11
C PRO A 446 30.66 -9.33 13.43
N LYS A 447 30.94 -8.73 14.59
CA LYS A 447 30.27 -7.50 15.06
C LYS A 447 30.39 -6.32 14.09
N GLU A 448 31.47 -6.24 13.33
CA GLU A 448 31.69 -5.23 12.29
C GLU A 448 30.66 -5.33 11.17
N VAL A 449 30.27 -6.55 10.81
CA VAL A 449 29.23 -6.82 9.81
C VAL A 449 27.87 -6.40 10.37
N ARG A 450 27.60 -6.75 11.66
CA ARG A 450 26.37 -6.31 12.35
C ARG A 450 26.24 -4.80 12.36
N LYS A 451 27.31 -4.04 12.60
CA LYS A 451 27.26 -2.57 12.51
C LYS A 451 26.78 -2.07 11.15
N SER A 452 27.21 -2.76 10.06
CA SER A 452 26.77 -2.38 8.72
C SER A 452 25.33 -2.78 8.44
N THR A 453 24.90 -3.97 8.86
CA THR A 453 23.50 -4.42 8.68
C THR A 453 22.54 -3.62 9.56
N ASP A 454 22.89 -3.32 10.81
CA ASP A 454 22.08 -2.50 11.73
C ASP A 454 21.91 -1.06 11.21
N ALA A 455 22.97 -0.47 10.62
CA ALA A 455 22.88 0.84 9.99
C ALA A 455 21.95 0.84 8.75
N LEU A 456 21.96 -0.25 7.96
CA LEU A 456 21.03 -0.41 6.83
C LEU A 456 19.60 -0.60 7.32
N ASP A 457 19.39 -1.42 8.34
CA ASP A 457 18.07 -1.70 8.92
C ASP A 457 17.46 -0.44 9.57
N ALA A 458 18.23 0.34 10.33
CA ALA A 458 17.73 1.59 10.93
C ALA A 458 17.18 2.55 9.86
N VAL A 459 17.83 2.64 8.69
CA VAL A 459 17.33 3.42 7.56
C VAL A 459 16.15 2.72 6.89
N GLY A 460 16.15 1.41 6.79
CA GLY A 460 15.06 0.59 6.28
C GLY A 460 13.74 0.83 7.04
N ASN A 461 13.80 0.92 8.36
CA ASN A 461 12.61 1.21 9.18
C ASN A 461 12.08 2.63 8.96
N THR A 462 12.97 3.60 8.76
CA THR A 462 12.56 4.98 8.41
C THR A 462 11.90 5.02 7.03
N THR A 463 12.47 4.34 6.03
CA THR A 463 11.86 4.30 4.68
C THR A 463 10.52 3.58 4.68
N LYS A 464 10.36 2.48 5.41
CA LYS A 464 9.06 1.80 5.61
C LYS A 464 7.99 2.77 6.16
N ALA A 465 8.32 3.59 7.16
CA ALA A 465 7.40 4.57 7.74
C ALA A 465 7.03 5.68 6.74
N VAL A 466 8.02 6.24 6.07
CA VAL A 466 7.87 7.33 5.09
C VAL A 466 7.00 6.89 3.90
N THR A 467 7.21 5.69 3.39
CA THR A 467 6.46 5.16 2.25
C THR A 467 5.02 4.80 2.61
N LYS A 468 4.74 4.37 3.85
CA LYS A 468 3.38 4.19 4.36
C LYS A 468 2.64 5.54 4.45
N GLY A 469 3.30 6.60 4.90
CA GLY A 469 2.73 7.95 4.89
C GLY A 469 2.33 8.41 3.49
N TYR A 470 3.20 8.21 2.51
CA TYR A 470 2.90 8.47 1.09
C TYR A 470 1.72 7.63 0.58
N ALA A 471 1.71 6.32 0.86
CA ALA A 471 0.65 5.42 0.43
C ALA A 471 -0.72 5.87 0.96
N ILE A 472 -0.80 6.30 2.21
CA ILE A 472 -2.04 6.76 2.84
C ILE A 472 -2.46 8.12 2.28
N GLY A 473 -1.55 9.07 2.14
CA GLY A 473 -1.84 10.38 1.55
C GLY A 473 -2.35 10.27 0.12
N SER A 474 -1.72 9.41 -0.69
CA SER A 474 -2.14 9.15 -2.07
C SER A 474 -3.48 8.42 -2.15
N ALA A 475 -3.76 7.51 -1.21
CA ALA A 475 -5.04 6.81 -1.17
C ALA A 475 -6.20 7.72 -0.75
N GLY A 476 -5.98 8.63 0.18
CA GLY A 476 -6.99 9.62 0.56
C GLY A 476 -7.39 10.49 -0.64
N LEU A 477 -6.42 11.02 -1.38
CA LEU A 477 -6.67 11.77 -2.61
C LEU A 477 -7.27 10.88 -3.71
N GLY A 478 -6.76 9.67 -3.92
CA GLY A 478 -7.28 8.72 -4.91
C GLY A 478 -8.73 8.31 -4.62
N ALA A 479 -9.07 8.13 -3.36
CA ALA A 479 -10.45 7.84 -2.95
C ALA A 479 -11.40 9.02 -3.20
N LEU A 480 -10.93 10.27 -3.06
CA LEU A 480 -11.72 11.44 -3.46
C LEU A 480 -11.98 11.46 -4.98
N VAL A 481 -11.02 11.04 -5.78
CA VAL A 481 -11.20 10.89 -7.24
C VAL A 481 -12.22 9.82 -7.56
N LEU A 482 -12.18 8.66 -6.85
CA LEU A 482 -13.19 7.61 -6.96
C LEU A 482 -14.58 8.07 -6.52
N PHE A 483 -14.67 8.81 -5.43
CA PHE A 483 -15.92 9.41 -4.97
C PHE A 483 -16.48 10.40 -5.99
N ALA A 484 -15.61 11.23 -6.60
CA ALA A 484 -16.00 12.11 -7.69
C ALA A 484 -16.53 11.31 -8.89
N ALA A 485 -15.87 10.21 -9.25
CA ALA A 485 -16.31 9.30 -10.30
C ALA A 485 -17.69 8.69 -9.96
N TYR A 486 -17.91 8.23 -8.73
CA TYR A 486 -19.21 7.72 -8.28
C TYR A 486 -20.33 8.77 -8.45
N ASN A 487 -20.11 10.03 -8.01
CA ASN A 487 -21.09 11.08 -8.16
C ASN A 487 -21.37 11.44 -9.62
N GLN A 488 -20.36 11.47 -10.46
CA GLN A 488 -20.51 11.76 -11.88
C GLN A 488 -21.21 10.61 -12.62
N ASP A 489 -20.88 9.35 -12.32
CA ASP A 489 -21.56 8.18 -12.88
C ASP A 489 -23.04 8.14 -12.47
N LEU A 490 -23.35 8.43 -11.20
CA LEU A 490 -24.74 8.52 -10.74
C LEU A 490 -25.51 9.59 -11.50
N LYS A 491 -24.92 10.78 -11.69
CA LYS A 491 -25.53 11.85 -12.50
C LYS A 491 -25.71 11.45 -13.96
N PHE A 492 -24.74 10.75 -14.53
CA PHE A 492 -24.82 10.22 -15.89
C PHE A 492 -26.01 9.28 -16.04
N PHE A 493 -26.15 8.27 -15.20
CA PHE A 493 -27.26 7.31 -15.27
C PHE A 493 -28.63 7.97 -15.03
N ILE A 494 -28.73 8.94 -14.14
CA ILE A 494 -29.96 9.72 -13.92
C ILE A 494 -30.28 10.57 -15.17
N GLY A 495 -29.27 11.19 -15.79
CA GLY A 495 -29.46 12.00 -17.02
C GLY A 495 -29.83 11.17 -18.24
N ASP A 496 -29.44 9.91 -18.28
CA ASP A 496 -29.75 8.94 -19.35
C ASP A 496 -30.75 7.86 -18.91
N ALA A 497 -31.68 8.23 -18.04
CA ALA A 497 -32.70 7.33 -17.48
C ALA A 497 -33.64 6.71 -18.54
N ALA A 498 -33.67 7.26 -19.75
CA ALA A 498 -34.38 6.66 -20.88
C ALA A 498 -33.80 5.31 -21.31
N ASN A 499 -32.46 5.18 -21.25
CA ASN A 499 -31.73 3.96 -21.55
C ASN A 499 -31.45 3.11 -20.30
N HIS A 500 -31.61 3.69 -19.10
CA HIS A 500 -31.37 3.05 -17.81
C HIS A 500 -32.58 3.19 -16.90
N SER A 501 -33.61 2.33 -17.14
CA SER A 501 -34.93 2.43 -16.50
C SER A 501 -34.88 2.39 -14.97
N TYR A 502 -33.88 1.74 -14.38
CA TYR A 502 -33.68 1.70 -12.93
C TYR A 502 -33.53 3.09 -12.31
N PHE A 503 -32.99 4.05 -13.05
CA PHE A 503 -32.71 5.41 -12.58
C PHE A 503 -33.82 6.42 -12.84
N GLN A 504 -34.97 5.98 -13.38
CA GLN A 504 -36.11 6.85 -13.62
C GLN A 504 -36.68 7.43 -12.30
N GLY A 505 -36.85 8.75 -12.28
CA GLY A 505 -37.43 9.48 -11.14
C GLY A 505 -36.53 9.54 -9.91
N ILE A 506 -35.26 9.13 -10.02
CA ILE A 506 -34.28 9.22 -8.93
C ILE A 506 -33.75 10.67 -8.85
N ASN A 507 -33.78 11.23 -7.65
CA ASN A 507 -33.22 12.56 -7.33
C ASN A 507 -32.51 12.50 -5.97
N PRO A 508 -31.22 12.08 -5.92
CA PRO A 508 -30.48 12.00 -4.68
C PRO A 508 -30.20 13.41 -4.12
N ASP A 509 -30.45 13.59 -2.85
CA ASP A 509 -30.14 14.82 -2.11
C ASP A 509 -28.97 14.55 -1.15
N PHE A 510 -27.84 15.19 -1.40
CA PHE A 510 -26.62 15.11 -0.58
C PHE A 510 -26.52 16.24 0.45
N SER A 511 -27.60 17.01 0.68
CA SER A 511 -27.59 18.04 1.73
C SER A 511 -27.45 17.43 3.12
N LEU A 512 -26.78 18.13 4.03
CA LEU A 512 -26.62 17.69 5.42
C LEU A 512 -27.95 17.71 6.22
N ASN A 513 -29.00 18.29 5.69
CA ASN A 513 -30.33 18.25 6.26
C ASN A 513 -31.07 16.92 5.99
N ASN A 514 -30.58 16.14 5.03
CA ASN A 514 -31.11 14.82 4.72
C ASN A 514 -30.62 13.80 5.77
N PRO A 515 -31.51 13.17 6.56
CA PRO A 515 -31.11 12.23 7.61
C PRO A 515 -30.38 10.99 7.05
N TYR A 516 -30.67 10.57 5.83
CA TYR A 516 -30.00 9.45 5.19
C TYR A 516 -28.53 9.76 4.86
N VAL A 517 -28.21 11.03 4.55
CA VAL A 517 -26.83 11.51 4.40
C VAL A 517 -26.10 11.44 5.73
N VAL A 518 -26.71 11.91 6.81
CA VAL A 518 -26.13 11.84 8.16
C VAL A 518 -25.88 10.40 8.59
N VAL A 519 -26.83 9.50 8.36
CA VAL A 519 -26.69 8.06 8.66
C VAL A 519 -25.55 7.46 7.83
N GLY A 520 -25.47 7.78 6.54
CA GLY A 520 -24.39 7.34 5.67
C GLY A 520 -23.02 7.80 6.17
N LEU A 521 -22.86 9.09 6.50
CA LEU A 521 -21.62 9.65 7.05
C LEU A 521 -21.19 8.95 8.35
N LEU A 522 -22.11 8.75 9.28
CA LEU A 522 -21.83 8.09 10.56
C LEU A 522 -21.43 6.63 10.35
N PHE A 523 -22.15 5.92 9.50
CA PHE A 523 -21.82 4.52 9.20
C PHE A 523 -20.47 4.41 8.47
N GLY A 524 -20.20 5.29 7.50
CA GLY A 524 -18.91 5.35 6.82
C GLY A 524 -17.77 5.69 7.76
N GLY A 525 -17.99 6.64 8.68
CA GLY A 525 -16.98 7.00 9.69
C GLY A 525 -16.69 5.89 10.70
N LEU A 526 -17.66 5.02 11.00
CA LEU A 526 -17.49 3.85 11.86
C LEU A 526 -16.58 2.78 11.24
N LEU A 527 -16.66 2.57 9.92
CA LEU A 527 -16.02 1.43 9.26
C LEU A 527 -14.50 1.35 9.46
N PRO A 528 -13.69 2.43 9.33
CA PRO A 528 -12.25 2.37 9.56
C PRO A 528 -11.87 1.99 10.99
N TYR A 529 -12.61 2.46 11.98
CA TYR A 529 -12.38 2.09 13.38
C TYR A 529 -12.70 0.62 13.64
N LEU A 530 -13.84 0.13 13.14
CA LEU A 530 -14.22 -1.27 13.30
C LEU A 530 -13.22 -2.18 12.58
N PHE A 531 -12.83 -1.83 11.37
CA PHE A 531 -11.85 -2.58 10.58
C PHE A 531 -10.47 -2.61 11.27
N GLY A 532 -10.00 -1.46 11.77
CA GLY A 532 -8.75 -1.36 12.52
C GLY A 532 -8.78 -2.20 13.80
N ALA A 533 -9.87 -2.13 14.57
CA ALA A 533 -10.06 -2.94 15.77
C ALA A 533 -10.02 -4.45 15.48
N MET A 534 -10.67 -4.88 14.39
CA MET A 534 -10.65 -6.27 13.95
C MET A 534 -9.23 -6.72 13.56
N GLY A 535 -8.49 -5.87 12.83
CA GLY A 535 -7.10 -6.13 12.45
C GLY A 535 -6.18 -6.29 13.65
N MET A 536 -6.26 -5.36 14.61
CA MET A 536 -5.48 -5.43 15.86
C MET A 536 -5.80 -6.69 16.69
N THR A 537 -7.09 -7.00 16.83
CA THR A 537 -7.52 -8.20 17.55
C THR A 537 -7.04 -9.48 16.85
N ALA A 538 -7.02 -9.48 15.53
CA ALA A 538 -6.51 -10.60 14.73
C ALA A 538 -5.01 -10.84 14.97
N VAL A 539 -4.20 -9.75 15.02
CA VAL A 539 -2.78 -9.86 15.39
C VAL A 539 -2.61 -10.42 16.79
N GLY A 540 -3.36 -9.91 17.77
CA GLY A 540 -3.30 -10.40 19.15
C GLY A 540 -3.61 -11.90 19.27
N ARG A 541 -4.60 -12.40 18.52
CA ARG A 541 -4.92 -13.84 18.49
C ARG A 541 -3.84 -14.67 17.79
N ALA A 542 -3.30 -14.17 16.68
CA ALA A 542 -2.22 -14.84 15.96
C ALA A 542 -0.93 -14.90 16.81
N ALA A 543 -0.59 -13.80 17.47
CA ALA A 543 0.55 -13.73 18.39
C ALA A 543 0.37 -14.69 19.58
N GLY A 544 -0.82 -14.74 20.18
CA GLY A 544 -1.12 -15.71 21.25
C GLY A 544 -0.90 -17.16 20.83
N ALA A 545 -1.25 -17.53 19.61
CA ALA A 545 -1.01 -18.87 19.08
C ALA A 545 0.49 -19.18 18.93
N ILE A 546 1.31 -18.19 18.54
CA ILE A 546 2.78 -18.31 18.46
C ILE A 546 3.38 -18.42 19.85
N VAL A 547 2.93 -17.61 20.81
CA VAL A 547 3.38 -17.67 22.21
C VAL A 547 3.21 -19.09 22.77
N GLU A 548 2.03 -19.69 22.58
CA GLU A 548 1.76 -21.06 23.04
C GLU A 548 2.66 -22.09 22.34
N GLU A 549 2.91 -21.94 21.04
CA GLU A 549 3.76 -22.86 20.28
C GLU A 549 5.23 -22.75 20.71
N VAL A 550 5.75 -21.54 20.89
CA VAL A 550 7.14 -21.33 21.36
C VAL A 550 7.32 -21.90 22.78
N ARG A 551 6.39 -21.61 23.69
CA ARG A 551 6.39 -22.18 25.05
C ARG A 551 6.32 -23.70 25.03
N ARG A 552 5.52 -24.30 24.13
CA ARG A 552 5.43 -25.74 23.94
C ARG A 552 6.79 -26.32 23.54
N GLN A 553 7.44 -25.73 22.54
CA GLN A 553 8.75 -26.21 22.07
C GLN A 553 9.82 -26.11 23.16
N PHE A 554 9.88 -25.01 23.93
CA PHE A 554 10.83 -24.88 25.04
C PHE A 554 10.59 -25.91 26.16
N ARG A 555 9.33 -26.28 26.44
CA ARG A 555 9.02 -27.34 27.42
C ARG A 555 9.37 -28.73 26.91
N GLU A 556 9.02 -29.04 25.66
CA GLU A 556 9.22 -30.39 25.09
C GLU A 556 10.66 -30.66 24.69
N LYS A 557 11.42 -29.61 24.32
CA LYS A 557 12.82 -29.65 23.89
C LYS A 557 13.67 -28.68 24.70
N PRO A 558 14.00 -28.96 25.95
CA PRO A 558 14.82 -28.04 26.77
C PRO A 558 16.19 -27.73 26.19
N GLY A 559 16.74 -28.63 25.35
CA GLY A 559 18.01 -28.43 24.65
C GLY A 559 17.99 -27.27 23.67
N ILE A 560 16.85 -26.74 23.27
CA ILE A 560 16.76 -25.53 22.44
C ILE A 560 17.41 -24.35 23.14
N MET A 561 17.08 -24.12 24.43
CA MET A 561 17.66 -23.01 25.20
C MET A 561 19.17 -23.17 25.44
N GLN A 562 19.66 -24.40 25.40
CA GLN A 562 21.09 -24.74 25.57
C GLN A 562 21.83 -24.74 24.21
N GLY A 563 21.12 -24.58 23.09
CA GLY A 563 21.69 -24.63 21.74
C GLY A 563 22.04 -26.04 21.25
N THR A 564 21.58 -27.10 21.93
CA THR A 564 21.83 -28.51 21.58
C THR A 564 20.74 -29.09 20.66
N ASP A 565 19.52 -28.58 20.75
CA ASP A 565 18.40 -28.97 19.90
C ASP A 565 17.98 -27.81 18.96
N LYS A 566 17.55 -28.16 17.75
CA LYS A 566 17.01 -27.19 16.80
C LYS A 566 15.52 -26.97 17.03
N PRO A 567 15.03 -25.70 16.98
CA PRO A 567 13.61 -25.38 16.94
C PRO A 567 12.93 -25.96 15.69
N ASP A 568 11.63 -26.19 15.80
CA ASP A 568 10.77 -26.51 14.65
C ASP A 568 10.17 -25.21 14.09
N TYR A 569 10.94 -24.53 13.25
CA TYR A 569 10.53 -23.26 12.60
C TYR A 569 9.34 -23.46 11.66
N GLY A 570 9.28 -24.59 10.94
CA GLY A 570 8.20 -24.87 9.99
C GLY A 570 6.83 -24.95 10.65
N LYS A 571 6.78 -25.42 11.89
CA LYS A 571 5.57 -25.51 12.67
C LYS A 571 5.00 -24.12 13.01
N ALA A 572 5.86 -23.17 13.40
CA ALA A 572 5.50 -21.80 13.67
C ALA A 572 4.94 -21.10 12.42
N VAL A 573 5.61 -21.24 11.27
CA VAL A 573 5.16 -20.67 9.98
C VAL A 573 3.79 -21.25 9.56
N ASP A 574 3.59 -22.56 9.63
CA ASP A 574 2.31 -23.20 9.23
C ASP A 574 1.15 -22.77 10.14
N LEU A 575 1.38 -22.72 11.45
CA LEU A 575 0.37 -22.31 12.43
C LEU A 575 -0.05 -20.85 12.18
N LEU A 576 0.91 -19.97 11.99
CA LEU A 576 0.67 -18.56 11.76
C LEU A 576 -0.01 -18.29 10.40
N THR A 577 0.39 -19.03 9.35
CA THR A 577 -0.27 -18.94 8.04
C THR A 577 -1.76 -19.29 8.13
N LYS A 578 -2.09 -20.35 8.88
CA LYS A 578 -3.49 -20.75 9.10
C LYS A 578 -4.26 -19.71 9.89
N ALA A 579 -3.64 -19.15 10.93
CA ALA A 579 -4.25 -18.12 11.76
C ALA A 579 -4.51 -16.85 10.93
N ALA A 580 -3.52 -16.34 10.20
CA ALA A 580 -3.64 -15.14 9.39
C ALA A 580 -4.75 -15.26 8.34
N ILE A 581 -4.82 -16.38 7.61
CA ILE A 581 -5.85 -16.59 6.59
C ILE A 581 -7.26 -16.64 7.23
N LYS A 582 -7.41 -17.29 8.38
CA LYS A 582 -8.70 -17.37 9.08
C LYS A 582 -9.14 -15.99 9.57
N GLU A 583 -8.24 -15.25 10.19
CA GLU A 583 -8.53 -13.98 10.83
C GLU A 583 -8.81 -12.84 9.83
N MET A 584 -8.29 -12.89 8.60
CA MET A 584 -8.53 -11.86 7.59
C MET A 584 -9.91 -11.96 6.90
N ILE A 585 -10.61 -13.09 6.97
CA ILE A 585 -11.85 -13.32 6.21
C ILE A 585 -12.92 -12.28 6.56
N ILE A 586 -13.26 -12.15 7.83
CA ILE A 586 -14.35 -11.27 8.28
C ILE A 586 -14.01 -9.79 8.01
N PRO A 587 -12.82 -9.29 8.40
CA PRO A 587 -12.46 -7.91 8.08
C PRO A 587 -12.48 -7.60 6.59
N SER A 588 -12.04 -8.52 5.73
CA SER A 588 -12.02 -8.31 4.27
C SER A 588 -13.43 -8.23 3.66
N LEU A 589 -14.43 -8.86 4.25
CA LEU A 589 -15.82 -8.76 3.81
C LEU A 589 -16.46 -7.40 4.14
N LEU A 590 -15.99 -6.72 5.17
CA LEU A 590 -16.57 -5.47 5.65
C LEU A 590 -16.64 -4.38 4.55
N PRO A 591 -15.54 -4.01 3.86
CA PRO A 591 -15.58 -2.98 2.83
C PRO A 591 -16.34 -3.41 1.57
N VAL A 592 -16.40 -4.70 1.27
CA VAL A 592 -17.11 -5.23 0.09
C VAL A 592 -18.62 -5.22 0.32
N LEU A 593 -19.08 -5.64 1.49
CA LEU A 593 -20.50 -5.78 1.78
C LEU A 593 -21.15 -4.47 2.21
N SER A 594 -20.41 -3.54 2.82
CA SER A 594 -20.99 -2.32 3.39
C SER A 594 -21.74 -1.43 2.38
N PRO A 595 -21.25 -1.11 1.15
CA PRO A 595 -22.02 -0.34 0.19
C PRO A 595 -23.31 -1.03 -0.23
N ILE A 596 -23.25 -2.35 -0.39
CA ILE A 596 -24.38 -3.17 -0.81
C ILE A 596 -25.43 -3.21 0.29
N ILE A 597 -25.01 -3.49 1.53
CA ILE A 597 -25.93 -3.55 2.68
C ILE A 597 -26.58 -2.19 2.93
N VAL A 598 -25.81 -1.10 2.93
CA VAL A 598 -26.34 0.24 3.13
C VAL A 598 -27.34 0.60 2.04
N TYR A 599 -27.04 0.30 0.78
CA TYR A 599 -27.95 0.57 -0.32
C TYR A 599 -29.31 -0.12 -0.12
N PHE A 600 -29.32 -1.44 0.03
CA PHE A 600 -30.57 -2.19 0.13
C PHE A 600 -31.32 -1.94 1.45
N LEU A 601 -30.61 -1.75 2.55
CA LEU A 601 -31.22 -1.44 3.84
C LEU A 601 -31.95 -0.10 3.80
N ILE A 602 -31.28 0.95 3.32
CA ILE A 602 -31.90 2.28 3.21
C ILE A 602 -33.01 2.29 2.17
N TYR A 603 -32.86 1.58 1.04
CA TYR A 603 -33.91 1.42 0.04
C TYR A 603 -35.22 0.90 0.68
N VAL A 604 -35.12 -0.12 1.53
CA VAL A 604 -36.28 -0.71 2.20
C VAL A 604 -36.84 0.23 3.28
N ILE A 605 -35.97 0.81 4.13
CA ILE A 605 -36.37 1.72 5.22
C ILE A 605 -37.07 2.97 4.68
N ALA A 606 -36.62 3.50 3.54
CA ALA A 606 -37.20 4.68 2.91
C ALA A 606 -38.44 4.38 2.06
N GLY A 607 -39.01 3.19 2.16
CA GLY A 607 -40.28 2.81 1.55
C GLY A 607 -40.21 2.34 0.10
N GLY A 608 -39.02 2.08 -0.44
CA GLY A 608 -38.84 1.55 -1.80
C GLY A 608 -39.12 2.57 -2.91
N GLY A 609 -39.26 2.08 -4.15
CA GLY A 609 -39.56 2.94 -5.30
C GLY A 609 -38.45 3.99 -5.59
N ALA A 610 -38.78 5.06 -6.31
CA ALA A 610 -37.83 6.10 -6.67
C ALA A 610 -37.33 6.90 -5.44
N ALA A 611 -38.19 7.14 -4.45
CA ALA A 611 -37.80 7.79 -3.21
C ALA A 611 -36.81 6.96 -2.39
N GLY A 612 -37.07 5.66 -2.25
CA GLY A 612 -36.16 4.74 -1.59
C GLY A 612 -34.79 4.62 -2.29
N LYS A 613 -34.78 4.56 -3.62
CA LYS A 613 -33.55 4.59 -4.41
C LYS A 613 -32.76 5.89 -4.21
N SER A 614 -33.45 7.03 -4.25
CA SER A 614 -32.83 8.35 -4.02
C SER A 614 -32.16 8.43 -2.65
N ALA A 615 -32.88 8.02 -1.60
CA ALA A 615 -32.35 7.96 -0.23
C ALA A 615 -31.15 6.99 -0.13
N ALA A 616 -31.22 5.81 -0.76
CA ALA A 616 -30.14 4.82 -0.75
C ALA A 616 -28.87 5.33 -1.43
N PHE A 617 -28.95 5.96 -2.60
CA PHE A 617 -27.80 6.56 -3.26
C PHE A 617 -27.20 7.72 -2.47
N SER A 618 -28.05 8.54 -1.85
CA SER A 618 -27.58 9.62 -0.96
C SER A 618 -26.81 9.04 0.24
N ALA A 619 -27.33 7.99 0.87
CA ALA A 619 -26.68 7.34 2.01
C ALA A 619 -25.36 6.66 1.62
N VAL A 620 -25.31 5.95 0.48
CA VAL A 620 -24.07 5.31 -0.01
C VAL A 620 -23.01 6.37 -0.31
N GLY A 621 -23.34 7.42 -1.06
CA GLY A 621 -22.37 8.50 -1.35
C GLY A 621 -21.85 9.17 -0.08
N ALA A 622 -22.70 9.42 0.90
CA ALA A 622 -22.30 9.95 2.20
C ALA A 622 -21.42 8.96 2.98
N MET A 623 -21.74 7.66 2.94
CA MET A 623 -20.92 6.60 3.54
C MET A 623 -19.51 6.59 2.93
N LEU A 624 -19.39 6.69 1.61
CA LEU A 624 -18.08 6.75 0.95
C LEU A 624 -17.24 7.91 1.47
N LEU A 625 -17.84 9.09 1.58
CA LEU A 625 -17.15 10.26 2.13
C LEU A 625 -16.73 10.05 3.60
N GLY A 626 -17.63 9.48 4.42
CA GLY A 626 -17.33 9.14 5.81
C GLY A 626 -16.15 8.18 5.94
N VAL A 627 -16.10 7.14 5.11
CA VAL A 627 -14.97 6.17 5.05
C VAL A 627 -13.67 6.88 4.68
N ILE A 628 -13.69 7.78 3.68
CA ILE A 628 -12.49 8.50 3.22
C ILE A 628 -11.94 9.38 4.34
N VAL A 629 -12.80 10.23 4.93
CA VAL A 629 -12.37 11.21 5.93
C VAL A 629 -11.84 10.49 7.18
N THR A 630 -12.62 9.59 7.76
CA THR A 630 -12.20 8.88 8.97
C THR A 630 -11.05 7.93 8.70
N GLY A 631 -11.07 7.23 7.57
CA GLY A 631 -10.01 6.30 7.18
C GLY A 631 -8.66 6.98 7.00
N LEU A 632 -8.63 8.18 6.42
CA LEU A 632 -7.41 8.96 6.27
C LEU A 632 -6.78 9.27 7.64
N PHE A 633 -7.57 9.80 8.59
CA PHE A 633 -7.07 10.13 9.93
C PHE A 633 -6.64 8.89 10.72
N VAL A 634 -7.43 7.81 10.69
CA VAL A 634 -7.10 6.55 11.36
C VAL A 634 -5.80 5.96 10.81
N ALA A 635 -5.66 5.89 9.48
CA ALA A 635 -4.48 5.31 8.86
C ALA A 635 -3.21 6.13 9.14
N ILE A 636 -3.24 7.47 9.05
CA ILE A 636 -2.09 8.32 9.36
C ILE A 636 -1.73 8.20 10.85
N SER A 637 -2.72 8.28 11.73
CA SER A 637 -2.53 8.14 13.19
C SER A 637 -1.83 6.84 13.53
N MET A 638 -2.36 5.72 13.02
CA MET A 638 -1.82 4.39 13.32
C MET A 638 -0.41 4.19 12.77
N THR A 639 -0.16 4.53 11.51
CA THR A 639 1.14 4.29 10.89
C THR A 639 2.24 5.18 11.45
N SER A 640 1.99 6.47 11.61
CA SER A 640 2.97 7.41 12.16
C SER A 640 3.22 7.17 13.65
N GLY A 641 2.16 6.89 14.43
CA GLY A 641 2.27 6.58 15.85
C GLY A 641 3.06 5.29 16.11
N GLY A 642 2.73 4.22 15.39
CA GLY A 642 3.45 2.95 15.50
C GLY A 642 4.91 3.08 15.09
N GLY A 643 5.21 3.81 14.01
CA GLY A 643 6.59 4.10 13.59
C GLY A 643 7.37 4.95 14.61
N ALA A 644 6.69 5.85 15.29
CA ALA A 644 7.32 6.66 16.35
C ALA A 644 7.65 5.81 17.60
N TRP A 645 6.81 4.84 17.97
CA TRP A 645 7.12 3.90 19.07
C TRP A 645 8.31 3.01 18.76
N ASP A 646 8.36 2.42 17.59
CA ASP A 646 9.47 1.56 17.15
C ASP A 646 10.80 2.33 17.17
N ASN A 647 10.83 3.50 16.55
CA ASN A 647 12.04 4.31 16.54
C ASN A 647 12.40 4.92 17.91
N ALA A 648 11.45 5.07 18.83
CA ALA A 648 11.75 5.42 20.21
C ALA A 648 12.47 4.28 20.96
N LYS A 649 12.10 3.01 20.70
CA LYS A 649 12.84 1.83 21.16
C LYS A 649 14.27 1.83 20.64
N LYS A 650 14.46 2.01 19.33
CA LYS A 650 15.79 2.07 18.69
C LYS A 650 16.64 3.23 19.21
N TYR A 651 16.05 4.41 19.43
CA TYR A 651 16.75 5.55 20.04
C TYR A 651 17.30 5.23 21.44
N ILE A 652 16.56 4.45 22.23
CA ILE A 652 17.05 3.99 23.54
C ILE A 652 18.14 2.93 23.36
N GLU A 653 17.98 1.98 22.43
CA GLU A 653 18.99 0.95 22.14
C GLU A 653 20.33 1.52 21.69
N ASP A 654 20.33 2.68 21.02
CA ASP A 654 21.54 3.44 20.63
C ASP A 654 22.31 4.05 21.82
N GLY A 655 21.89 3.76 23.05
CA GLY A 655 22.59 4.17 24.28
C GLY A 655 21.93 5.30 25.06
N HIS A 656 20.79 5.80 24.61
CA HIS A 656 20.05 6.83 25.35
C HIS A 656 19.27 6.22 26.52
N TYR A 657 19.04 6.98 27.59
CA TYR A 657 18.26 6.59 28.77
C TYR A 657 18.63 5.21 29.36
N GLY A 658 19.91 4.85 29.30
CA GLY A 658 20.44 3.61 29.88
C GLY A 658 20.65 2.49 28.88
N GLY A 659 20.26 2.66 27.62
CA GLY A 659 20.52 1.72 26.55
C GLY A 659 19.72 0.43 26.61
N LYS A 660 20.12 -0.53 25.79
CA LYS A 660 19.49 -1.87 25.68
C LYS A 660 19.49 -2.61 27.04
N GLY A 661 18.35 -3.13 27.45
CA GLY A 661 18.16 -3.85 28.70
C GLY A 661 17.78 -2.98 29.92
N SER A 662 17.81 -1.62 29.79
CA SER A 662 17.35 -0.71 30.84
C SER A 662 15.82 -0.80 31.05
N ASP A 663 15.32 -0.23 32.16
CA ASP A 663 13.88 -0.16 32.40
C ASP A 663 13.17 0.73 31.39
N ALA A 664 13.84 1.79 30.91
CA ALA A 664 13.34 2.58 29.79
C ALA A 664 13.22 1.77 28.50
N HIS A 665 14.19 0.91 28.21
CA HIS A 665 14.11 -0.01 27.07
C HIS A 665 12.94 -0.98 27.20
N LYS A 666 12.71 -1.60 28.35
CA LYS A 666 11.56 -2.48 28.58
C LYS A 666 10.23 -1.78 28.38
N SER A 667 10.13 -0.52 28.82
CA SER A 667 8.94 0.31 28.61
C SER A 667 8.75 0.63 27.12
N ALA A 668 9.83 0.90 26.39
CA ALA A 668 9.80 1.17 24.95
C ALA A 668 9.39 -0.08 24.14
N VAL A 669 9.87 -1.28 24.52
CA VAL A 669 9.44 -2.56 23.93
C VAL A 669 7.92 -2.76 24.09
N THR A 670 7.34 -2.38 25.25
CA THR A 670 5.88 -2.43 25.42
C THR A 670 5.16 -1.49 24.45
N GLY A 671 5.68 -0.28 24.25
CA GLY A 671 5.11 0.66 23.30
C GLY A 671 5.21 0.17 21.86
N ASP A 672 6.33 -0.40 21.48
CA ASP A 672 6.56 -1.00 20.17
C ASP A 672 5.60 -2.17 19.92
N THR A 673 5.43 -3.06 20.89
CA THR A 673 4.44 -4.16 20.85
C THR A 673 3.00 -3.67 20.58
N VAL A 674 2.62 -2.49 21.11
CA VAL A 674 1.34 -1.84 20.81
C VAL A 674 1.37 -1.19 19.42
N GLY A 675 2.50 -0.57 19.06
CA GLY A 675 2.73 0.12 17.80
C GLY A 675 2.78 -0.79 16.59
N ASP A 676 3.25 -2.03 16.73
CA ASP A 676 3.41 -2.99 15.64
C ASP A 676 2.11 -3.30 14.89
N PRO A 677 1.02 -3.74 15.54
CA PRO A 677 -0.24 -3.94 14.83
C PRO A 677 -0.83 -2.62 14.29
N TYR A 678 -0.48 -1.47 14.90
CA TYR A 678 -0.84 -0.15 14.40
C TYR A 678 -0.18 0.15 13.05
N LYS A 679 1.16 0.12 13.00
CA LYS A 679 1.93 0.59 11.84
C LYS A 679 1.96 -0.40 10.67
N ASP A 680 1.84 -1.70 10.92
CA ASP A 680 2.12 -2.74 9.94
C ASP A 680 0.91 -3.60 9.56
N THR A 681 -0.20 -3.55 10.34
CA THR A 681 -1.42 -4.30 10.05
C THR A 681 -2.62 -3.38 9.90
N ALA A 682 -3.14 -2.82 10.99
CA ALA A 682 -4.41 -2.09 10.99
C ALA A 682 -4.33 -0.79 10.19
N GLY A 683 -3.35 0.06 10.46
CA GLY A 683 -3.19 1.34 9.77
C GLY A 683 -3.06 1.20 8.26
N PRO A 684 -2.07 0.45 7.75
CA PRO A 684 -1.91 0.27 6.30
C PRO A 684 -3.08 -0.44 5.62
N ALA A 685 -3.76 -1.37 6.30
CA ALA A 685 -4.90 -2.10 5.73
C ALA A 685 -6.17 -1.25 5.59
N VAL A 686 -6.28 -0.12 6.30
CA VAL A 686 -7.34 0.88 6.06
C VAL A 686 -7.24 1.47 4.66
N ASN A 687 -6.05 1.53 4.08
CA ASN A 687 -5.79 2.04 2.74
C ASN A 687 -6.56 1.27 1.63
N PRO A 688 -6.37 -0.04 1.43
CA PRO A 688 -7.20 -0.80 0.50
C PRO A 688 -8.68 -0.85 0.91
N MET A 689 -9.01 -0.81 2.20
CA MET A 689 -10.39 -0.75 2.67
C MET A 689 -11.14 0.47 2.10
N ILE A 690 -10.55 1.67 2.16
CA ILE A 690 -11.15 2.89 1.62
C ILE A 690 -11.40 2.74 0.11
N LYS A 691 -10.43 2.26 -0.64
CA LYS A 691 -10.50 2.12 -2.09
C LYS A 691 -11.53 1.08 -2.53
N ILE A 692 -11.49 -0.11 -1.93
CA ILE A 692 -12.41 -1.20 -2.30
C ILE A 692 -13.86 -0.84 -2.01
N THR A 693 -14.13 -0.12 -0.91
CA THR A 693 -15.48 0.39 -0.59
C THR A 693 -16.00 1.31 -1.70
N ASN A 694 -15.16 2.23 -2.19
CA ASN A 694 -15.52 3.15 -3.27
C ASN A 694 -15.70 2.42 -4.62
N ILE A 695 -14.83 1.46 -4.95
CA ILE A 695 -14.93 0.68 -6.20
C ILE A 695 -16.17 -0.20 -6.20
N VAL A 696 -16.50 -0.84 -5.09
CA VAL A 696 -17.72 -1.67 -4.98
C VAL A 696 -18.97 -0.80 -5.17
N ALA A 697 -18.98 0.43 -4.68
CA ALA A 697 -20.10 1.36 -4.92
C ALA A 697 -20.23 1.72 -6.40
N LEU A 698 -19.12 1.94 -7.13
CA LEU A 698 -19.13 2.14 -8.59
C LEU A 698 -19.65 0.91 -9.34
N LEU A 699 -19.19 -0.28 -8.97
CA LEU A 699 -19.67 -1.54 -9.59
C LEU A 699 -21.14 -1.79 -9.27
N LEU A 700 -21.62 -1.40 -8.08
CA LEU A 700 -23.05 -1.49 -7.74
C LEU A 700 -23.89 -0.61 -8.66
N LEU A 701 -23.45 0.63 -8.95
CA LEU A 701 -24.12 1.49 -9.93
C LEU A 701 -24.21 0.81 -11.32
N ALA A 702 -23.08 0.24 -11.78
CA ALA A 702 -23.04 -0.45 -13.08
C ALA A 702 -23.97 -1.67 -13.09
N ILE A 703 -23.99 -2.49 -12.05
CA ILE A 703 -24.88 -3.66 -11.94
C ILE A 703 -26.35 -3.24 -11.98
N LEU A 704 -26.71 -2.19 -11.21
CA LEU A 704 -28.08 -1.68 -11.19
C LEU A 704 -28.50 -1.05 -12.54
N ALA A 705 -27.55 -0.51 -13.29
CA ALA A 705 -27.80 0.04 -14.62
C ALA A 705 -28.02 -1.02 -15.69
N HIS A 706 -27.37 -2.20 -15.57
CA HIS A 706 -27.46 -3.29 -16.55
C HIS A 706 -28.53 -4.34 -16.20
N GLY A 707 -28.92 -4.42 -14.92
CA GLY A 707 -29.85 -5.45 -14.42
C GLY A 707 -31.33 -5.05 -14.45
N ALA A 708 -31.69 -3.91 -15.06
CA ALA A 708 -33.07 -3.40 -15.09
C ALA A 708 -33.70 -3.50 -16.48
#